data_387727b488077308d33ee53597694272
#
_entry.id   387727b488077308d33ee53597694272
#
_cell.length_a   1.000
_cell.length_b   1.000
_cell.length_c   1.000
_cell.angle_alpha   90.00
_cell.angle_beta   90.00
_cell.angle_gamma   90.00
#
_symmetry.space_group_name_H-M   'P 1'
#
loop_
_entity.id
_entity.type
_entity.pdbx_description
1 polymer ?
#
loop_
_entity_poly.entity_id
_entity_poly.type
_entity_poly.pdbx_seq_one_letter_code
_entity_poly.pdbx_strand_id
1 'polypeptide(L)'
;MSGRVATIAFQPGRPKTFYVGYATGGLWKTENLGVTFRPIFDDQMTSSIGAVAVADAPATWSGWDADAKKGKTKKELTEEGRGKIVWVGTGEGNGRNSSSWGHGVYRSTDAGGSFEHCGLADTHDIPAIAVDARNPDVCYVAALGHLWGPNKERGVYKTEDGGKNWKAVLTIDDQTGACDVVIDPHNPDIVYAAMYGRLRSAYSFRSGRPEGGIYKSIDAGKTWKKLAGGLPPTTGRIGLDIFAKNPDILYAVVESDSGGGNDIRDDRSKSGGVFRTDDGGKTWVRQSVRTPRAFYFCRIKVDPVDENRVYLLGWVVEMSVDGGKTFQGGIGLKNHVDMHALAIDPEDPEHLLNGSDGGVYQSFDRGKSWQFLNTMAVGQFYNVSVDMSDPYRVIGGLQDNGTWMGPSATNRESGKEEDGTLNTGITNAEWQYVMWGDGFHACFDPDDPNVVYAEWQGGNLVRIHLDSGVRRYLAPQQKEGGQTYRFNWNSPFFVSAHDSSVLYLGGNFVFRLTEKGDKWTVISGDLTTNDGGKIARAGSSAENHCTVVALAESELAKGLLWAGSDDGLIHVTESDGKSWAAVTPPEVGGRYISKIEASHHDRNRAYVSVDGHRSHDYDPCILATDDLGKTWRNITADLPKGWSVKCVREDRVNPDVLYCGTENALYASFDRGQSWLKLTGKTLPTVPVDDIVQHPRELDLVVGTHGRSIYILDEGYVLSQLNADVAGEALHLFDIRPARAKFMLWYQGLWTDQLFRAANPPNGATIHYWLREYTGDEVEIKVENAHGVEMQKLTGSNAPGLNKVVWDLQPHEYHRIADRGEEPFLPFPVPAGEYKVTVTCGKLKATKSLTVLPSPYGR
;
A
#
# COMPACT_ATOMS: atom_id res chain seq x y z
N MET A 1 2.12 -0.75 -13.25
CA MET A 1 1.45 -0.45 -11.99
C MET A 1 2.40 0.30 -11.09
N SER A 2 1.91 1.31 -10.38
CA SER A 2 2.71 2.02 -9.38
C SER A 2 1.77 2.58 -8.31
N GLY A 3 2.27 3.41 -7.38
CA GLY A 3 1.51 3.97 -6.29
C GLY A 3 1.92 5.40 -6.00
N ARG A 4 1.17 6.06 -5.11
CA ARG A 4 1.35 7.48 -4.79
C ARG A 4 2.69 7.76 -4.13
N VAL A 5 3.46 8.66 -4.75
CA VAL A 5 4.72 9.20 -4.23
C VAL A 5 4.42 10.43 -3.37
N ALA A 6 4.74 10.37 -2.08
CA ALA A 6 4.54 11.50 -1.17
C ALA A 6 5.74 12.45 -1.13
N THR A 7 6.96 11.94 -1.30
CA THR A 7 8.19 12.71 -1.16
C THR A 7 9.36 12.11 -1.94
N ILE A 8 10.26 12.97 -2.42
CA ILE A 8 11.52 12.56 -3.08
C ILE A 8 12.64 13.45 -2.55
N ALA A 9 13.82 12.87 -2.27
CA ALA A 9 14.99 13.61 -1.82
C ALA A 9 16.27 13.09 -2.50
N PHE A 10 17.03 14.00 -3.11
CA PHE A 10 18.40 13.70 -3.58
C PHE A 10 19.36 13.55 -2.39
N GLN A 11 20.36 12.71 -2.55
CA GLN A 11 21.52 12.70 -1.65
C GLN A 11 22.42 13.87 -2.02
N PRO A 12 22.75 14.79 -1.07
CA PRO A 12 23.61 15.93 -1.34
C PRO A 12 24.94 15.54 -1.99
N GLY A 13 25.31 16.22 -3.07
CA GLY A 13 26.55 15.99 -3.83
C GLY A 13 26.67 14.62 -4.50
N ARG A 14 25.57 13.83 -4.55
CA ARG A 14 25.50 12.52 -5.20
C ARG A 14 24.18 12.35 -5.95
N PRO A 15 23.96 13.07 -7.05
CA PRO A 15 22.65 13.12 -7.72
C PRO A 15 22.20 11.77 -8.34
N LYS A 16 23.12 10.79 -8.45
CA LYS A 16 22.76 9.41 -8.82
C LYS A 16 22.02 8.65 -7.73
N THR A 17 22.11 9.15 -6.48
CA THR A 17 21.47 8.56 -5.31
C THR A 17 20.31 9.43 -4.88
N PHE A 18 19.13 8.84 -4.78
CA PHE A 18 17.96 9.50 -4.25
C PHE A 18 17.01 8.53 -3.55
N TYR A 19 16.15 9.10 -2.73
CA TYR A 19 15.16 8.40 -1.92
C TYR A 19 13.75 8.76 -2.41
N VAL A 20 12.88 7.76 -2.45
CA VAL A 20 11.48 7.90 -2.83
C VAL A 20 10.61 7.36 -1.71
N GLY A 21 9.81 8.22 -1.09
CA GLY A 21 8.82 7.86 -0.08
C GLY A 21 7.43 7.76 -0.69
N TYR A 22 6.81 6.61 -0.52
CA TYR A 22 5.44 6.35 -0.97
C TYR A 22 4.44 6.54 0.18
N ALA A 23 3.24 6.96 -0.17
CA ALA A 23 2.15 7.17 0.80
C ALA A 23 1.84 5.93 1.65
N THR A 24 1.98 4.74 1.06
CA THR A 24 1.76 3.44 1.73
C THR A 24 2.75 2.36 1.29
N GLY A 25 3.69 2.68 0.40
CA GLY A 25 4.62 1.73 -0.22
C GLY A 25 6.01 1.68 0.42
N GLY A 26 6.22 2.38 1.54
CA GLY A 26 7.51 2.45 2.23
C GLY A 26 8.51 3.41 1.59
N LEU A 27 9.76 3.34 2.04
CA LEU A 27 10.86 4.15 1.55
C LEU A 27 11.80 3.32 0.69
N TRP A 28 12.10 3.84 -0.49
CA TRP A 28 12.96 3.21 -1.49
C TRP A 28 14.19 4.06 -1.77
N LYS A 29 15.31 3.40 -2.04
CA LYS A 29 16.58 4.04 -2.38
C LYS A 29 17.13 3.50 -3.70
N THR A 30 17.63 4.41 -4.54
CA THR A 30 18.47 4.08 -5.70
C THR A 30 19.85 4.72 -5.52
N GLU A 31 20.88 4.09 -6.12
CA GLU A 31 22.25 4.60 -6.14
C GLU A 31 22.79 4.70 -7.58
N ASN A 32 21.91 4.49 -8.58
CA ASN A 32 22.26 4.40 -10.00
C ASN A 32 21.23 5.08 -10.92
N LEU A 33 20.70 6.28 -10.51
CA LEU A 33 19.73 7.06 -11.30
C LEU A 33 18.42 6.33 -11.59
N GLY A 34 17.95 5.49 -10.65
CA GLY A 34 16.67 4.80 -10.80
C GLY A 34 16.71 3.57 -11.71
N VAL A 35 17.91 3.09 -12.09
CA VAL A 35 18.03 1.80 -12.79
C VAL A 35 17.53 0.66 -11.90
N THR A 36 17.98 0.66 -10.64
CA THR A 36 17.49 -0.27 -9.62
C THR A 36 17.08 0.47 -8.35
N PHE A 37 16.11 -0.09 -7.63
CA PHE A 37 15.67 0.39 -6.33
C PHE A 37 15.69 -0.76 -5.32
N ARG A 38 16.02 -0.42 -4.08
CA ARG A 38 15.83 -1.33 -2.95
C ARG A 38 14.93 -0.69 -1.90
N PRO A 39 13.99 -1.45 -1.30
CA PRO A 39 13.25 -0.98 -0.14
C PRO A 39 14.21 -0.92 1.06
N ILE A 40 14.05 0.11 1.89
CA ILE A 40 14.93 0.33 3.05
C ILE A 40 14.18 0.59 4.35
N PHE A 41 12.85 0.36 4.36
CA PHE A 41 12.00 0.70 5.51
C PHE A 41 10.96 -0.40 5.85
N ASP A 42 11.15 -1.60 5.31
CA ASP A 42 10.16 -2.69 5.30
C ASP A 42 9.91 -3.32 6.67
N ASP A 43 10.84 -3.19 7.59
CA ASP A 43 10.80 -3.74 8.97
C ASP A 43 10.28 -2.74 10.02
N GLN A 44 9.95 -1.50 9.60
CA GLN A 44 9.44 -0.49 10.51
C GLN A 44 7.94 -0.68 10.80
N MET A 45 7.40 0.07 11.78
CA MET A 45 6.00 -0.09 12.25
C MET A 45 4.94 0.33 11.22
N THR A 46 5.31 1.15 10.24
CA THR A 46 4.42 1.64 9.18
C THR A 46 5.16 1.74 7.85
N SER A 47 4.45 1.58 6.76
CA SER A 47 4.92 1.86 5.40
C SER A 47 4.46 3.22 4.86
N SER A 48 3.72 4.00 5.64
CA SER A 48 3.26 5.32 5.23
C SER A 48 4.34 6.37 5.41
N ILE A 49 4.84 6.95 4.31
CA ILE A 49 5.90 7.96 4.32
C ILE A 49 5.31 9.33 3.96
N GLY A 50 5.55 10.33 4.80
CA GLY A 50 5.13 11.71 4.57
C GLY A 50 6.26 12.64 4.12
N ALA A 51 7.45 12.46 4.70
CA ALA A 51 8.62 13.31 4.42
C ALA A 51 9.93 12.54 4.51
N VAL A 52 10.89 12.91 3.69
CA VAL A 52 12.29 12.46 3.75
C VAL A 52 13.20 13.66 3.65
N ALA A 53 14.16 13.78 4.57
CA ALA A 53 15.20 14.79 4.52
C ALA A 53 16.57 14.13 4.65
N VAL A 54 17.48 14.47 3.73
CA VAL A 54 18.83 13.90 3.68
C VAL A 54 19.83 15.00 4.00
N ALA A 55 20.72 14.75 4.94
CA ALA A 55 21.72 15.71 5.38
C ALA A 55 23.12 15.10 5.47
N ASP A 56 24.12 15.96 5.30
CA ASP A 56 25.50 15.58 5.47
C ASP A 56 25.86 15.44 6.97
N ALA A 57 26.75 14.51 7.28
CA ALA A 57 27.44 14.44 8.55
C ALA A 57 28.80 15.14 8.41
N PRO A 58 28.93 16.42 8.85
CA PRO A 58 30.20 17.13 8.71
C PRO A 58 31.31 16.43 9.51
N ALA A 59 32.57 16.62 9.14
CA ALA A 59 33.71 16.01 9.83
C ALA A 59 33.78 16.34 11.33
N THR A 60 33.12 17.44 11.75
CA THR A 60 32.98 17.86 13.13
C THR A 60 31.79 17.25 13.86
N TRP A 61 30.92 16.50 13.17
CA TRP A 61 29.73 15.90 13.78
C TRP A 61 30.08 14.99 14.96
N SER A 62 29.39 15.14 16.06
CA SER A 62 29.66 14.42 17.31
C SER A 62 29.31 12.93 17.23
N GLY A 63 28.38 12.56 16.32
CA GLY A 63 27.92 11.17 16.14
C GLY A 63 28.84 10.28 15.32
N TRP A 64 30.01 10.76 14.86
CA TRP A 64 31.02 9.88 14.26
C TRP A 64 31.55 8.87 15.29
N ASP A 65 31.56 7.60 14.94
CA ASP A 65 32.25 6.57 15.67
C ASP A 65 33.76 6.89 15.76
N ALA A 66 34.37 6.59 16.92
CA ALA A 66 35.79 6.81 17.12
C ALA A 66 36.65 5.99 16.16
N ASP A 67 36.26 4.73 15.88
CA ASP A 67 36.95 3.86 14.92
C ASP A 67 36.76 4.35 13.49
N ALA A 68 35.58 4.86 13.14
CA ALA A 68 35.31 5.47 11.83
C ALA A 68 36.16 6.71 11.55
N LYS A 69 36.59 7.45 12.59
CA LYS A 69 37.48 8.62 12.49
C LYS A 69 38.96 8.26 12.40
N LYS A 70 39.34 7.08 12.84
CA LYS A 70 40.76 6.70 13.01
C LYS A 70 41.48 6.68 11.67
N GLY A 71 42.54 7.50 11.60
CA GLY A 71 43.38 7.59 10.41
C GLY A 71 42.81 8.37 9.23
N LYS A 72 41.59 8.93 9.35
CA LYS A 72 40.97 9.71 8.27
C LYS A 72 41.19 11.20 8.41
N THR A 73 41.40 11.85 7.27
CA THR A 73 41.48 13.31 7.17
C THR A 73 40.11 13.95 7.24
N LYS A 74 40.07 15.26 7.52
CA LYS A 74 38.83 16.04 7.47
C LYS A 74 38.11 15.93 6.13
N LYS A 75 38.86 15.89 5.02
CA LYS A 75 38.32 15.76 3.67
C LYS A 75 37.65 14.41 3.46
N GLU A 76 38.29 13.33 3.89
CA GLU A 76 37.73 11.98 3.79
C GLU A 76 36.46 11.84 4.62
N LEU A 77 36.46 12.35 5.84
CA LEU A 77 35.24 12.34 6.69
C LEU A 77 34.10 13.16 6.08
N THR A 78 34.42 14.31 5.46
CA THR A 78 33.39 15.12 4.77
C THR A 78 32.81 14.37 3.59
N GLU A 79 33.61 13.70 2.79
CA GLU A 79 33.13 12.92 1.64
C GLU A 79 32.30 11.69 2.07
N GLU A 80 32.75 10.98 3.11
CA GLU A 80 32.03 9.84 3.68
C GLU A 80 30.73 10.27 4.36
N GLY A 81 30.69 11.49 4.91
CA GLY A 81 29.53 12.06 5.56
C GLY A 81 28.44 12.56 4.63
N ARG A 82 28.69 12.63 3.33
CA ARG A 82 27.69 13.14 2.35
C ARG A 82 26.44 12.28 2.37
N GLY A 83 25.31 12.91 2.74
CA GLY A 83 24.02 12.25 2.81
C GLY A 83 23.94 11.07 3.77
N LYS A 84 24.79 11.06 4.79
CA LYS A 84 24.87 9.98 5.78
C LYS A 84 23.65 9.95 6.70
N ILE A 85 23.05 11.10 6.96
CA ILE A 85 21.92 11.25 7.86
C ILE A 85 20.63 11.31 7.04
N VAL A 86 19.70 10.39 7.33
CA VAL A 86 18.39 10.38 6.70
C VAL A 86 17.32 10.46 7.79
N TRP A 87 16.52 11.51 7.72
CA TRP A 87 15.34 11.68 8.55
C TRP A 87 14.09 11.28 7.77
N VAL A 88 13.19 10.55 8.42
CA VAL A 88 11.92 10.10 7.83
C VAL A 88 10.79 10.52 8.75
N GLY A 89 9.86 11.31 8.21
CA GLY A 89 8.55 11.56 8.83
C GLY A 89 7.54 10.62 8.22
N THR A 90 6.84 9.87 9.06
CA THR A 90 5.84 8.92 8.61
C THR A 90 4.44 9.53 8.59
N GLY A 91 3.53 8.92 7.81
CA GLY A 91 2.17 9.39 7.62
C GLY A 91 2.00 10.43 6.53
N GLU A 92 1.09 10.14 5.63
CA GLU A 92 0.82 10.96 4.45
C GLU A 92 0.15 12.29 4.80
N GLY A 93 0.74 13.42 4.39
CA GLY A 93 0.14 14.75 4.59
C GLY A 93 -1.03 15.10 3.69
N ASN A 94 -1.32 14.29 2.66
CA ASN A 94 -2.40 14.51 1.69
C ASN A 94 -3.71 13.94 2.25
N GLY A 95 -4.73 14.80 2.38
CA GLY A 95 -5.98 14.42 3.06
C GLY A 95 -6.93 13.62 2.16
N ARG A 96 -6.72 12.29 2.02
CA ARG A 96 -7.61 11.38 1.28
C ARG A 96 -8.46 10.54 2.23
N ASN A 97 -9.55 9.93 1.71
CA ASN A 97 -10.35 8.96 2.46
C ASN A 97 -9.64 7.61 2.67
N SER A 98 -8.56 7.37 1.95
CA SER A 98 -7.68 6.19 2.02
C SER A 98 -6.29 6.50 2.56
N SER A 99 -6.07 7.67 3.17
CA SER A 99 -4.76 8.00 3.73
C SER A 99 -4.44 7.12 4.93
N SER A 100 -3.30 6.45 4.86
CA SER A 100 -2.71 5.68 5.96
C SER A 100 -1.94 6.62 6.89
N TRP A 101 -1.97 6.30 8.18
CA TRP A 101 -1.25 7.08 9.18
C TRP A 101 0.14 6.52 9.44
N GLY A 102 0.97 7.37 10.01
CA GLY A 102 2.33 7.06 10.37
C GLY A 102 2.50 6.65 11.83
N HIS A 103 3.77 6.52 12.20
CA HIS A 103 4.22 6.20 13.56
C HIS A 103 5.41 7.10 13.94
N GLY A 104 5.25 8.42 13.79
CA GLY A 104 6.23 9.42 14.18
C GLY A 104 7.45 9.55 13.26
N VAL A 105 8.58 9.86 13.86
CA VAL A 105 9.85 10.19 13.20
C VAL A 105 10.85 9.05 13.34
N TYR A 106 11.58 8.79 12.25
CA TYR A 106 12.69 7.83 12.22
C TYR A 106 13.96 8.51 11.72
N ARG A 107 15.10 8.00 12.13
CA ARG A 107 16.40 8.48 11.73
C ARG A 107 17.37 7.36 11.37
N SER A 108 18.11 7.55 10.29
CA SER A 108 19.27 6.73 9.93
C SER A 108 20.54 7.58 10.05
N THR A 109 21.63 6.93 10.48
CA THR A 109 22.99 7.51 10.52
C THR A 109 23.95 6.78 9.58
N ASP A 110 23.44 5.92 8.73
CA ASP A 110 24.19 5.07 7.79
C ASP A 110 23.59 5.09 6.37
N ALA A 111 23.05 6.27 5.98
CA ALA A 111 22.46 6.51 4.64
C ALA A 111 21.29 5.55 4.31
N GLY A 112 20.49 5.17 5.29
CA GLY A 112 19.33 4.30 5.14
C GLY A 112 19.65 2.81 5.23
N GLY A 113 20.79 2.44 5.81
CA GLY A 113 21.10 1.03 6.11
C GLY A 113 20.28 0.49 7.28
N SER A 114 20.02 1.35 8.27
CA SER A 114 19.17 1.05 9.43
C SER A 114 18.43 2.30 9.90
N PHE A 115 17.32 2.13 10.60
CA PHE A 115 16.52 3.23 11.14
C PHE A 115 16.22 3.04 12.62
N GLU A 116 16.29 4.14 13.37
CA GLU A 116 15.88 4.23 14.77
C GLU A 116 14.60 5.07 14.85
N HIS A 117 13.59 4.59 15.60
CA HIS A 117 12.40 5.36 15.91
C HIS A 117 12.73 6.46 16.92
N CYS A 118 12.44 7.71 16.58
CA CYS A 118 12.80 8.90 17.34
C CYS A 118 11.64 9.57 18.08
N GLY A 119 10.47 8.93 18.17
CA GLY A 119 9.29 9.48 18.87
C GLY A 119 8.28 10.18 17.98
N LEU A 120 7.41 11.00 18.59
CA LEU A 120 6.26 11.66 17.97
C LEU A 120 5.27 10.67 17.31
N ALA A 121 5.03 9.51 17.94
CA ALA A 121 4.19 8.45 17.39
C ALA A 121 2.72 8.84 17.24
N ASP A 122 2.19 9.70 18.13
CA ASP A 122 0.81 10.19 18.09
C ASP A 122 0.60 11.35 17.09
N THR A 123 1.63 11.76 16.38
CA THR A 123 1.46 12.78 15.33
C THR A 123 0.69 12.25 14.14
N HIS A 124 0.81 10.99 13.80
CA HIS A 124 0.28 10.33 12.61
C HIS A 124 0.86 10.85 11.30
N ASP A 125 0.71 12.18 10.99
CA ASP A 125 1.07 12.70 9.68
C ASP A 125 2.18 13.75 9.77
N ILE A 126 3.32 13.48 9.11
CA ILE A 126 4.49 14.36 9.07
C ILE A 126 4.86 14.70 7.62
N PRO A 127 4.27 15.76 7.03
CA PRO A 127 4.47 16.12 5.63
C PRO A 127 5.77 16.85 5.30
N ALA A 128 6.52 17.35 6.30
CA ALA A 128 7.77 18.04 6.04
C ALA A 128 8.75 17.93 7.23
N ILE A 129 10.04 17.84 6.89
CA ILE A 129 11.16 17.87 7.83
C ILE A 129 12.22 18.84 7.27
N ALA A 130 12.72 19.75 8.11
CA ALA A 130 13.78 20.67 7.76
C ALA A 130 14.97 20.47 8.72
N VAL A 131 16.14 20.15 8.16
CA VAL A 131 17.38 19.85 8.91
C VAL A 131 18.32 21.05 8.86
N ASP A 132 18.93 21.41 9.98
CA ASP A 132 19.98 22.44 10.01
C ASP A 132 21.26 21.91 9.33
N ALA A 133 21.64 22.51 8.19
CA ALA A 133 22.81 22.08 7.43
C ALA A 133 24.13 22.19 8.21
N ARG A 134 24.19 22.97 9.29
CA ARG A 134 25.39 23.10 10.16
C ARG A 134 25.51 21.92 11.14
N ASN A 135 24.38 21.36 11.55
CA ASN A 135 24.32 20.25 12.50
C ASN A 135 23.12 19.34 12.22
N PRO A 136 23.34 18.13 11.66
CA PRO A 136 22.26 17.22 11.28
C PRO A 136 21.51 16.61 12.49
N ASP A 137 21.95 16.88 13.75
CA ASP A 137 21.24 16.53 14.96
C ASP A 137 20.13 17.54 15.32
N VAL A 138 20.11 18.68 14.62
CA VAL A 138 19.08 19.72 14.77
C VAL A 138 18.10 19.63 13.61
N CYS A 139 16.86 19.34 13.89
CA CYS A 139 15.82 19.38 12.85
C CYS A 139 14.48 19.89 13.40
N TYR A 140 13.67 20.38 12.47
CA TYR A 140 12.28 20.79 12.71
C TYR A 140 11.35 19.86 11.94
N VAL A 141 10.29 19.43 12.59
CA VAL A 141 9.27 18.53 12.06
C VAL A 141 7.93 19.26 12.00
N ALA A 142 7.31 19.24 10.83
CA ALA A 142 5.94 19.69 10.66
C ALA A 142 5.00 18.54 11.08
N ALA A 143 4.49 18.61 12.30
CA ALA A 143 3.54 17.65 12.86
C ALA A 143 2.11 18.10 12.50
N LEU A 144 1.50 17.46 11.50
CA LEU A 144 0.17 17.83 11.02
C LEU A 144 -0.94 17.24 11.89
N GLY A 145 -0.68 16.12 12.55
CA GLY A 145 -1.61 15.42 13.44
C GLY A 145 -2.63 14.56 12.72
N HIS A 146 -3.54 13.95 13.46
CA HIS A 146 -4.56 13.05 12.95
C HIS A 146 -5.45 13.71 11.89
N LEU A 147 -5.74 12.95 10.83
CA LEU A 147 -6.68 13.39 9.81
C LEU A 147 -8.13 13.27 10.31
N TRP A 148 -8.45 12.24 11.08
CA TRP A 148 -9.80 11.83 11.43
C TRP A 148 -10.30 12.34 12.80
N GLY A 149 -9.47 13.09 13.50
CA GLY A 149 -9.83 13.62 14.81
C GLY A 149 -8.81 14.61 15.36
N PRO A 150 -9.12 15.25 16.49
CA PRO A 150 -8.16 16.11 17.19
C PRO A 150 -7.10 15.26 17.90
N ASN A 151 -5.88 15.79 18.04
CA ASN A 151 -4.84 15.23 18.90
C ASN A 151 -3.87 16.32 19.35
N LYS A 152 -3.08 16.04 20.39
CA LYS A 152 -2.19 17.05 21.00
C LYS A 152 -0.84 17.19 20.30
N GLU A 153 -0.33 16.14 19.66
CA GLU A 153 0.94 16.19 18.91
C GLU A 153 0.74 16.85 17.55
N ARG A 154 0.51 18.17 17.57
CA ARG A 154 0.36 19.03 16.39
C ARG A 154 1.19 20.28 16.51
N GLY A 155 1.72 20.75 15.39
CA GLY A 155 2.51 21.97 15.31
C GLY A 155 3.91 21.76 14.77
N VAL A 156 4.87 22.56 15.20
CA VAL A 156 6.28 22.41 14.87
C VAL A 156 7.02 21.86 16.08
N TYR A 157 7.69 20.77 15.89
CA TYR A 157 8.57 20.15 16.88
C TYR A 157 10.02 20.31 16.46
N LYS A 158 10.91 20.57 17.43
CA LYS A 158 12.34 20.70 17.25
C LYS A 158 13.09 19.69 18.10
N THR A 159 14.11 19.06 17.54
CA THR A 159 15.16 18.37 18.27
C THR A 159 16.50 19.07 18.10
N GLU A 160 17.39 18.96 19.11
CA GLU A 160 18.77 19.46 19.08
C GLU A 160 19.79 18.34 19.39
N ASP A 161 19.32 17.11 19.55
CA ASP A 161 20.11 15.96 19.99
C ASP A 161 19.90 14.69 19.18
N GLY A 162 19.50 14.88 17.90
CA GLY A 162 19.32 13.77 16.96
C GLY A 162 18.06 12.97 17.17
N GLY A 163 17.01 13.57 17.73
CA GLY A 163 15.70 12.95 17.90
C GLY A 163 15.49 12.24 19.24
N LYS A 164 16.45 12.35 20.15
CA LYS A 164 16.30 11.76 21.51
C LYS A 164 15.27 12.52 22.34
N ASN A 165 15.22 13.84 22.17
CA ASN A 165 14.26 14.70 22.83
C ASN A 165 13.62 15.67 21.81
N TRP A 166 12.31 15.91 21.98
CA TRP A 166 11.53 16.81 21.15
C TRP A 166 10.93 17.95 22.00
N LYS A 167 10.98 19.14 21.46
CA LYS A 167 10.33 20.32 22.03
C LYS A 167 9.28 20.82 21.04
N ALA A 168 8.03 20.94 21.47
CA ALA A 168 7.01 21.67 20.74
C ALA A 168 7.38 23.18 20.77
N VAL A 169 7.78 23.71 19.60
CA VAL A 169 8.24 25.11 19.49
C VAL A 169 7.17 26.02 18.93
N LEU A 170 6.18 25.49 18.22
CA LEU A 170 4.99 26.20 17.75
C LEU A 170 3.78 25.30 17.83
N THR A 171 2.84 25.58 18.70
CA THR A 171 1.55 24.91 18.83
C THR A 171 0.43 25.95 18.86
N ILE A 172 -0.70 25.62 18.26
CA ILE A 172 -1.88 26.48 18.21
C ILE A 172 -2.99 25.85 19.05
N ASP A 173 -3.54 24.74 18.59
CA ASP A 173 -4.58 23.94 19.26
C ASP A 173 -4.51 22.48 18.81
N ASP A 174 -5.47 21.64 19.26
CA ASP A 174 -5.56 20.22 18.94
C ASP A 174 -6.11 19.91 17.53
N GLN A 175 -6.38 20.91 16.70
CA GLN A 175 -6.92 20.77 15.33
C GLN A 175 -6.07 21.48 14.28
N THR A 176 -5.06 22.27 14.68
CA THR A 176 -4.18 23.02 13.79
C THR A 176 -2.75 22.54 13.93
N GLY A 177 -2.26 21.83 12.93
CA GLY A 177 -0.88 21.32 12.84
C GLY A 177 -0.05 22.08 11.84
N ALA A 178 1.21 21.68 11.64
CA ALA A 178 2.06 22.22 10.60
C ALA A 178 1.99 21.31 9.36
N CYS A 179 1.81 21.90 8.18
CA CYS A 179 1.81 21.18 6.90
C CYS A 179 3.08 21.40 6.07
N ASP A 180 3.89 22.39 6.44
CA ASP A 180 5.20 22.62 5.83
C ASP A 180 6.13 23.35 6.78
N VAL A 181 7.45 23.17 6.63
CA VAL A 181 8.49 23.86 7.39
C VAL A 181 9.75 24.02 6.53
N VAL A 182 10.30 25.23 6.47
CA VAL A 182 11.53 25.52 5.72
C VAL A 182 12.48 26.36 6.58
N ILE A 183 13.79 26.12 6.43
CA ILE A 183 14.88 26.82 7.11
C ILE A 183 15.60 27.69 6.09
N ASP A 184 15.96 28.92 6.47
CA ASP A 184 16.85 29.75 5.70
C ASP A 184 18.23 29.06 5.56
N PRO A 185 18.69 28.74 4.35
CA PRO A 185 19.93 27.99 4.15
C PRO A 185 21.19 28.78 4.54
N HIS A 186 21.12 30.13 4.64
CA HIS A 186 22.22 30.96 5.02
C HIS A 186 22.21 31.28 6.53
N ASN A 187 21.03 31.35 7.13
CA ASN A 187 20.85 31.63 8.55
C ASN A 187 19.81 30.69 9.18
N PRO A 188 20.19 29.49 9.66
CA PRO A 188 19.26 28.51 10.23
C PRO A 188 18.52 28.94 11.50
N ASP A 189 18.81 30.15 12.03
CA ASP A 189 17.99 30.75 13.10
C ASP A 189 16.67 31.30 12.56
N ILE A 190 16.54 31.47 11.22
CA ILE A 190 15.33 31.88 10.54
C ILE A 190 14.59 30.65 10.05
N VAL A 191 13.38 30.45 10.54
CA VAL A 191 12.53 29.31 10.19
C VAL A 191 11.13 29.80 9.83
N TYR A 192 10.56 29.24 8.75
CA TYR A 192 9.17 29.48 8.37
C TYR A 192 8.36 28.19 8.53
N ALA A 193 7.15 28.31 9.04
CA ALA A 193 6.22 27.19 9.20
C ALA A 193 4.84 27.55 8.66
N ALA A 194 4.23 26.64 7.93
CA ALA A 194 2.86 26.75 7.44
C ALA A 194 1.93 25.97 8.37
N MET A 195 1.04 26.68 9.07
CA MET A 195 0.07 26.09 9.98
C MET A 195 -1.26 25.86 9.28
N TYR A 196 -1.83 24.69 9.46
CA TYR A 196 -3.02 24.21 8.74
C TYR A 196 -3.98 23.46 9.67
N GLY A 197 -5.22 23.91 9.71
CA GLY A 197 -6.30 23.24 10.40
C GLY A 197 -7.13 22.41 9.43
N ARG A 198 -7.15 21.09 9.63
CA ARG A 198 -7.96 20.15 8.84
C ARG A 198 -8.69 19.15 9.74
N LEU A 199 -9.83 18.69 9.27
CA LEU A 199 -10.56 17.60 9.92
C LEU A 199 -11.38 16.84 8.85
N ARG A 200 -11.27 15.52 8.85
CA ARG A 200 -12.04 14.63 8.00
C ARG A 200 -12.93 13.71 8.82
N SER A 201 -14.08 13.39 8.31
CA SER A 201 -14.93 12.29 8.75
C SER A 201 -15.36 11.45 7.55
N ALA A 202 -16.06 10.35 7.78
CA ALA A 202 -16.59 9.51 6.70
C ALA A 202 -17.50 10.28 5.72
N TYR A 203 -18.13 11.37 6.17
CA TYR A 203 -19.16 12.12 5.41
C TYR A 203 -18.85 13.62 5.23
N SER A 204 -17.68 14.10 5.68
CA SER A 204 -17.32 15.51 5.56
C SER A 204 -15.81 15.71 5.56
N PHE A 205 -15.40 16.82 4.98
CA PHE A 205 -14.02 17.29 5.02
C PHE A 205 -13.99 18.80 5.21
N ARG A 206 -13.23 19.25 6.20
CA ARG A 206 -12.95 20.66 6.45
C ARG A 206 -11.48 20.93 6.17
N SER A 207 -11.21 21.91 5.29
CA SER A 207 -9.88 22.43 4.99
C SER A 207 -9.82 23.92 5.35
N GLY A 208 -8.89 24.28 6.22
CA GLY A 208 -8.65 25.65 6.61
C GLY A 208 -9.34 26.11 7.90
N ARG A 209 -8.67 27.06 8.55
CA ARG A 209 -9.10 27.74 9.77
C ARG A 209 -8.45 29.12 9.87
N PRO A 210 -9.02 30.10 10.62
CA PRO A 210 -8.41 31.42 10.85
C PRO A 210 -7.05 31.33 11.56
N GLU A 211 -6.82 30.30 12.37
CA GLU A 211 -5.58 30.05 13.09
C GLU A 211 -4.45 29.60 12.17
N GLY A 212 -4.76 29.05 10.98
CA GLY A 212 -3.82 28.73 9.92
C GLY A 212 -3.05 29.94 9.42
N GLY A 213 -1.95 29.71 8.68
CA GLY A 213 -1.14 30.77 8.10
C GLY A 213 0.35 30.48 8.14
N ILE A 214 1.13 31.43 7.64
CA ILE A 214 2.59 31.34 7.66
C ILE A 214 3.10 32.00 8.93
N TYR A 215 3.97 31.31 9.68
CA TYR A 215 4.63 31.78 10.87
C TYR A 215 6.13 31.83 10.63
N LYS A 216 6.80 32.86 11.17
CA LYS A 216 8.26 33.05 11.08
C LYS A 216 8.87 33.11 12.47
N SER A 217 9.97 32.43 12.67
CA SER A 217 10.91 32.59 13.77
C SER A 217 12.21 33.22 13.25
N ILE A 218 12.91 34.03 14.08
CA ILE A 218 14.23 34.60 13.79
C ILE A 218 15.24 34.26 14.90
N ASP A 219 14.89 33.35 15.78
CA ASP A 219 15.65 32.99 16.97
C ASP A 219 15.71 31.47 17.19
N ALA A 220 15.81 30.73 16.08
CA ALA A 220 15.89 29.26 16.05
C ALA A 220 14.66 28.60 16.70
N GLY A 221 13.46 29.14 16.46
CA GLY A 221 12.21 28.58 16.92
C GLY A 221 11.83 28.88 18.35
N LYS A 222 12.54 29.79 19.04
CA LYS A 222 12.19 30.18 20.44
C LYS A 222 10.93 31.02 20.49
N THR A 223 10.75 31.91 19.51
CA THR A 223 9.55 32.75 19.36
C THR A 223 9.06 32.73 17.91
N TRP A 224 7.74 32.88 17.74
CA TRP A 224 7.11 32.82 16.42
C TRP A 224 6.15 34.00 16.24
N LYS A 225 6.11 34.55 15.02
CA LYS A 225 5.19 35.59 14.62
C LYS A 225 4.40 35.13 13.38
N LYS A 226 3.06 35.22 13.46
CA LYS A 226 2.20 35.02 12.28
C LYS A 226 2.42 36.19 11.31
N LEU A 227 2.65 35.86 10.03
CA LEU A 227 2.81 36.82 8.94
C LEU A 227 1.43 37.20 8.40
N ALA A 228 1.23 38.50 8.16
CA ALA A 228 -0.05 39.01 7.67
C ALA A 228 0.07 39.92 6.44
N GLY A 229 1.26 40.43 6.13
CA GLY A 229 1.51 41.46 5.12
C GLY A 229 1.12 41.04 3.69
N GLY A 230 -0.15 41.11 3.31
CA GLY A 230 -0.66 40.75 1.99
C GLY A 230 -1.21 39.31 1.86
N LEU A 231 -1.10 38.49 2.92
CA LEU A 231 -1.67 37.14 2.96
C LEU A 231 -3.15 37.15 3.35
N PRO A 232 -3.95 36.14 2.94
CA PRO A 232 -5.32 35.99 3.38
C PRO A 232 -5.44 35.79 4.89
N PRO A 233 -6.49 36.31 5.55
CA PRO A 233 -6.68 36.16 6.99
C PRO A 233 -7.03 34.73 7.42
N THR A 234 -7.71 33.99 6.55
CA THR A 234 -8.04 32.58 6.75
C THR A 234 -7.39 31.77 5.66
N THR A 235 -6.67 30.72 6.04
CA THR A 235 -5.95 29.87 5.10
C THR A 235 -6.29 28.41 5.31
N GLY A 236 -6.33 27.68 4.21
CA GLY A 236 -6.26 26.22 4.19
C GLY A 236 -4.81 25.74 4.16
N ARG A 237 -4.54 24.73 3.34
CA ARG A 237 -3.19 24.18 3.16
C ARG A 237 -2.26 25.21 2.48
N ILE A 238 -1.00 25.20 2.89
CA ILE A 238 0.04 26.08 2.35
C ILE A 238 1.28 25.23 2.02
N GLY A 239 1.83 25.41 0.83
CA GLY A 239 3.16 24.92 0.47
C GLY A 239 4.13 26.06 0.37
N LEU A 240 5.35 25.90 0.89
CA LEU A 240 6.42 26.88 0.93
C LEU A 240 7.64 26.40 0.16
N ASP A 241 8.36 27.35 -0.47
CA ASP A 241 9.72 27.11 -0.93
C ASP A 241 10.56 28.40 -0.86
N ILE A 242 11.87 28.25 -0.63
CA ILE A 242 12.81 29.38 -0.44
C ILE A 242 13.85 29.32 -1.53
N PHE A 243 14.14 30.49 -2.14
CA PHE A 243 15.21 30.61 -3.13
C PHE A 243 16.58 30.61 -2.45
N ALA A 244 17.31 29.50 -2.57
CA ALA A 244 18.52 29.27 -1.78
C ALA A 244 19.64 30.30 -2.01
N LYS A 245 19.72 30.94 -3.20
CA LYS A 245 20.75 31.99 -3.47
C LYS A 245 20.44 33.35 -2.83
N ASN A 246 19.14 33.61 -2.57
CA ASN A 246 18.66 34.79 -1.87
C ASN A 246 17.45 34.41 -1.00
N PRO A 247 17.66 34.07 0.28
CA PRO A 247 16.61 33.61 1.17
C PRO A 247 15.54 34.67 1.55
N ASP A 248 15.73 35.94 1.17
CA ASP A 248 14.66 36.95 1.28
C ASP A 248 13.53 36.68 0.25
N ILE A 249 13.79 35.86 -0.77
CA ILE A 249 12.80 35.45 -1.76
C ILE A 249 12.19 34.10 -1.36
N LEU A 250 10.89 34.12 -1.06
CA LEU A 250 10.11 32.91 -0.82
C LEU A 250 8.86 32.90 -1.71
N TYR A 251 8.43 31.71 -2.00
CA TYR A 251 7.15 31.44 -2.65
C TYR A 251 6.23 30.66 -1.73
N ALA A 252 4.95 30.96 -1.80
CA ALA A 252 3.89 30.21 -1.13
C ALA A 252 2.73 29.94 -2.08
N VAL A 253 2.25 28.72 -2.14
CA VAL A 253 0.91 28.43 -2.68
C VAL A 253 -0.04 28.32 -1.48
N VAL A 254 -1.08 29.16 -1.47
CA VAL A 254 -1.97 29.35 -0.31
C VAL A 254 -3.41 29.01 -0.68
N GLU A 255 -4.00 28.01 -0.07
CA GLU A 255 -5.43 27.76 -0.12
C GLU A 255 -6.17 28.82 0.69
N SER A 256 -7.21 29.43 0.13
CA SER A 256 -8.12 30.33 0.84
C SER A 256 -9.42 30.49 0.08
N ASP A 257 -10.55 30.53 0.77
CA ASP A 257 -11.93 30.66 0.25
C ASP A 257 -12.36 29.57 -0.75
N SER A 258 -11.48 28.66 -1.10
CA SER A 258 -11.76 27.53 -1.96
C SER A 258 -12.23 26.32 -1.17
N GLY A 259 -12.71 26.53 0.05
CA GLY A 259 -13.13 25.47 0.95
C GLY A 259 -14.10 24.53 0.30
N GLY A 260 -13.58 23.44 -0.31
CA GLY A 260 -14.33 22.31 -0.77
C GLY A 260 -15.45 22.65 -1.79
N GLY A 261 -15.26 23.62 -2.65
CA GLY A 261 -16.18 23.85 -3.77
C GLY A 261 -16.36 22.55 -4.53
N ASN A 262 -17.59 22.20 -4.86
CA ASN A 262 -17.95 20.94 -5.53
C ASN A 262 -17.33 20.78 -6.93
N ASP A 263 -16.66 21.78 -7.44
CA ASP A 263 -15.93 21.68 -8.70
C ASP A 263 -14.44 21.51 -8.46
N ILE A 264 -13.99 20.27 -8.46
CA ILE A 264 -12.57 19.88 -8.40
C ILE A 264 -11.76 20.40 -9.60
N ARG A 265 -12.39 21.00 -10.59
CA ARG A 265 -11.78 21.56 -11.81
C ARG A 265 -11.55 23.06 -11.72
N ASP A 266 -12.12 23.76 -10.73
CA ASP A 266 -11.88 25.19 -10.54
C ASP A 266 -10.62 25.42 -9.69
N ASP A 267 -9.48 25.53 -10.36
CA ASP A 267 -8.17 25.81 -9.75
C ASP A 267 -7.97 27.28 -9.37
N ARG A 268 -9.02 28.09 -9.39
CA ARG A 268 -8.95 29.52 -9.08
C ARG A 268 -9.49 29.81 -7.71
N SER A 269 -8.71 30.51 -6.90
CA SER A 269 -9.12 30.97 -5.58
C SER A 269 -9.52 32.45 -5.58
N LYS A 270 -10.50 32.81 -4.76
CA LYS A 270 -10.90 34.20 -4.57
C LYS A 270 -9.81 35.00 -3.88
N SER A 271 -9.23 34.52 -2.80
CA SER A 271 -8.20 35.20 -2.01
C SER A 271 -6.90 34.41 -1.86
N GLY A 272 -6.90 33.10 -2.09
CA GLY A 272 -5.70 32.26 -2.21
C GLY A 272 -4.96 32.45 -3.51
N GLY A 273 -3.95 31.64 -3.78
CA GLY A 273 -3.13 31.69 -4.99
C GLY A 273 -1.65 31.48 -4.71
N VAL A 274 -0.83 31.85 -5.70
CA VAL A 274 0.63 31.88 -5.55
C VAL A 274 1.06 33.26 -5.07
N PHE A 275 1.81 33.29 -3.99
CA PHE A 275 2.37 34.50 -3.38
C PHE A 275 3.89 34.47 -3.42
N ARG A 276 4.50 35.66 -3.57
CA ARG A 276 5.95 35.88 -3.49
C ARG A 276 6.25 36.98 -2.46
N THR A 277 7.32 36.82 -1.75
CA THR A 277 7.98 37.88 -0.93
C THR A 277 9.40 38.07 -1.44
N ASP A 278 9.90 39.29 -1.38
CA ASP A 278 11.30 39.66 -1.69
C ASP A 278 12.00 40.32 -0.48
N ASP A 279 11.37 40.25 0.69
CA ASP A 279 11.84 40.91 1.94
C ASP A 279 11.79 39.99 3.16
N GLY A 280 11.91 38.67 2.92
CA GLY A 280 11.91 37.68 4.00
C GLY A 280 10.57 37.56 4.72
N GLY A 281 9.46 37.78 4.00
CA GLY A 281 8.10 37.58 4.49
C GLY A 281 7.49 38.78 5.24
N LYS A 282 8.08 39.98 5.17
CA LYS A 282 7.48 41.19 5.75
C LYS A 282 6.27 41.61 4.92
N THR A 283 6.40 41.55 3.59
CA THR A 283 5.32 41.79 2.61
C THR A 283 5.20 40.66 1.62
N TRP A 284 3.97 40.28 1.26
CA TRP A 284 3.66 39.24 0.28
C TRP A 284 2.83 39.83 -0.84
N VAL A 285 3.19 39.50 -2.07
CA VAL A 285 2.49 39.94 -3.27
C VAL A 285 1.87 38.74 -3.94
N ARG A 286 0.56 38.74 -4.12
CA ARG A 286 -0.13 37.70 -4.86
C ARG A 286 0.25 37.77 -6.34
N GLN A 287 0.92 36.76 -6.84
CA GLN A 287 1.35 36.67 -8.24
C GLN A 287 0.25 36.16 -9.13
N SER A 288 -0.46 35.11 -8.71
CA SER A 288 -1.58 34.53 -9.45
C SER A 288 -2.65 33.93 -8.55
N VAL A 289 -3.81 33.62 -9.16
CA VAL A 289 -4.96 33.01 -8.47
C VAL A 289 -4.89 31.48 -8.46
N ARG A 290 -3.82 30.88 -8.99
CA ARG A 290 -3.70 29.42 -9.16
C ARG A 290 -3.55 28.72 -7.81
N THR A 291 -4.45 27.77 -7.52
CA THR A 291 -4.41 26.91 -6.33
C THR A 291 -4.95 25.53 -6.68
N PRO A 292 -4.23 24.71 -7.46
CA PRO A 292 -4.75 23.43 -7.93
C PRO A 292 -5.11 22.54 -6.75
N ARG A 293 -6.40 22.25 -6.55
CA ARG A 293 -6.97 21.34 -5.52
C ARG A 293 -6.14 21.29 -4.24
N ALA A 294 -5.99 22.47 -3.61
CA ALA A 294 -4.92 22.76 -2.63
C ALA A 294 -4.89 21.81 -1.42
N PHE A 295 -6.04 21.33 -0.92
CA PHE A 295 -6.07 20.37 0.18
C PHE A 295 -5.31 19.06 -0.14
N TYR A 296 -5.16 18.75 -1.43
CA TYR A 296 -4.56 17.50 -1.92
C TYR A 296 -3.13 17.69 -2.43
N PHE A 297 -2.86 18.66 -3.30
CA PHE A 297 -1.55 18.92 -3.90
C PHE A 297 -0.72 19.92 -3.08
N CYS A 298 -0.99 21.19 -3.21
CA CYS A 298 -0.41 22.32 -2.47
C CYS A 298 1.11 22.27 -2.30
N ARG A 299 1.83 22.09 -3.42
CA ARG A 299 3.29 22.11 -3.45
C ARG A 299 3.77 23.10 -4.50
N ILE A 300 4.81 23.86 -4.14
CA ILE A 300 5.48 24.82 -5.01
C ILE A 300 6.98 24.59 -4.89
N LYS A 301 7.73 24.74 -6.00
CA LYS A 301 9.18 24.64 -6.01
C LYS A 301 9.77 25.77 -6.84
N VAL A 302 10.80 26.46 -6.31
CA VAL A 302 11.60 27.45 -7.05
C VAL A 302 12.85 26.79 -7.61
N ASP A 303 13.19 27.13 -8.84
CA ASP A 303 14.43 26.64 -9.49
C ASP A 303 15.66 27.13 -8.68
N PRO A 304 16.65 26.30 -8.36
CA PRO A 304 17.78 26.68 -7.49
C PRO A 304 18.69 27.75 -8.08
N VAL A 305 18.57 28.03 -9.40
CA VAL A 305 19.43 29.01 -10.08
C VAL A 305 18.68 30.21 -10.65
N ASP A 306 17.37 30.13 -10.82
CA ASP A 306 16.50 31.16 -11.40
C ASP A 306 15.31 31.47 -10.49
N GLU A 307 15.36 32.59 -9.78
CA GLU A 307 14.32 33.01 -8.82
C GLU A 307 12.95 33.21 -9.45
N ASN A 308 12.84 33.41 -10.74
CA ASN A 308 11.58 33.62 -11.47
C ASN A 308 11.02 32.35 -12.07
N ARG A 309 11.78 31.25 -12.04
CA ARG A 309 11.27 29.96 -12.48
C ARG A 309 10.68 29.19 -11.32
N VAL A 310 9.39 28.90 -11.40
CA VAL A 310 8.62 28.28 -10.33
C VAL A 310 7.78 27.15 -10.88
N TYR A 311 7.76 26.05 -10.18
CA TYR A 311 6.95 24.87 -10.49
C TYR A 311 5.81 24.74 -9.49
N LEU A 312 4.60 24.62 -9.98
CA LEU A 312 3.38 24.41 -9.20
C LEU A 312 2.85 23.00 -9.47
N LEU A 313 2.65 22.24 -8.42
CA LEU A 313 2.16 20.87 -8.50
C LEU A 313 0.64 20.84 -8.41
N GLY A 314 0.00 20.09 -9.31
CA GLY A 314 -1.43 19.94 -9.40
C GLY A 314 -1.77 18.66 -10.18
N TRP A 315 -2.80 18.70 -11.02
CA TRP A 315 -3.10 17.62 -11.97
C TRP A 315 -1.90 17.28 -12.86
N VAL A 316 -1.13 18.29 -13.19
CA VAL A 316 0.12 18.23 -13.94
C VAL A 316 1.12 19.17 -13.25
N VAL A 317 2.40 19.10 -13.63
CA VAL A 317 3.34 20.14 -13.24
C VAL A 317 3.12 21.35 -14.13
N GLU A 318 2.84 22.50 -13.54
CA GLU A 318 2.79 23.80 -14.22
C GLU A 318 4.08 24.58 -13.93
N MET A 319 4.61 25.27 -14.93
CA MET A 319 5.84 26.05 -14.80
C MET A 319 5.60 27.53 -15.11
N SER A 320 6.11 28.39 -14.26
CA SER A 320 6.25 29.84 -14.48
C SER A 320 7.70 30.19 -14.75
N VAL A 321 7.93 31.23 -15.58
CA VAL A 321 9.25 31.84 -15.79
C VAL A 321 9.25 33.34 -15.52
N ASP A 322 8.17 33.84 -14.91
CA ASP A 322 7.95 35.25 -14.63
C ASP A 322 7.62 35.55 -13.16
N GLY A 323 8.11 34.67 -12.27
CA GLY A 323 7.93 34.78 -10.81
C GLY A 323 6.53 34.40 -10.32
N GLY A 324 5.86 33.47 -10.99
CA GLY A 324 4.56 32.93 -10.60
C GLY A 324 3.37 33.76 -11.09
N LYS A 325 3.58 34.72 -12.01
CA LYS A 325 2.51 35.56 -12.56
C LYS A 325 1.68 34.81 -13.59
N THR A 326 2.35 34.11 -14.49
CA THR A 326 1.71 33.24 -15.46
C THR A 326 2.30 31.82 -15.40
N PHE A 327 1.47 30.85 -15.59
CA PHE A 327 1.85 29.45 -15.62
C PHE A 327 1.57 28.86 -16.99
N GLN A 328 2.59 28.23 -17.57
CA GLN A 328 2.45 27.42 -18.78
C GLN A 328 2.05 26.00 -18.32
N GLY A 329 0.91 25.51 -18.84
CA GLY A 329 0.44 24.19 -18.53
C GLY A 329 1.33 23.09 -19.11
N GLY A 330 1.52 22.03 -18.33
CA GLY A 330 1.79 20.74 -18.90
C GLY A 330 3.20 20.37 -19.27
N ILE A 331 4.18 20.71 -18.46
CA ILE A 331 5.38 19.87 -18.47
C ILE A 331 4.96 18.53 -17.84
N GLY A 332 5.25 17.41 -18.54
CA GLY A 332 4.87 16.09 -18.05
C GLY A 332 3.41 15.68 -18.31
N LEU A 333 2.76 16.17 -19.37
CA LEU A 333 1.42 15.72 -19.79
C LEU A 333 1.32 14.21 -20.08
N LYS A 334 2.44 13.53 -20.25
CA LYS A 334 2.51 12.06 -20.43
C LYS A 334 2.71 11.31 -19.13
N ASN A 335 3.01 12.04 -18.04
CA ASN A 335 3.11 11.45 -16.72
C ASN A 335 1.71 11.15 -16.19
N HIS A 336 1.61 10.22 -15.25
CA HIS A 336 0.37 10.05 -14.50
C HIS A 336 0.01 11.35 -13.80
N VAL A 337 -1.28 11.66 -13.72
CA VAL A 337 -1.80 12.86 -13.07
C VAL A 337 -1.55 12.86 -11.54
N ASP A 338 -1.90 13.98 -10.91
CA ASP A 338 -1.88 14.17 -9.45
C ASP A 338 -0.45 14.19 -8.87
N MET A 339 0.21 15.35 -9.06
CA MET A 339 1.61 15.55 -8.69
C MET A 339 1.75 15.96 -7.22
N HIS A 340 2.57 15.22 -6.45
CA HIS A 340 2.77 15.45 -5.02
C HIS A 340 4.19 15.81 -4.63
N ALA A 341 5.17 15.40 -5.42
CA ALA A 341 6.59 15.63 -5.15
C ALA A 341 7.33 16.09 -6.39
N LEU A 342 8.18 17.09 -6.24
CA LEU A 342 9.15 17.52 -7.24
C LEU A 342 10.47 17.78 -6.54
N ALA A 343 11.51 17.06 -6.93
CA ALA A 343 12.88 17.35 -6.54
C ALA A 343 13.66 17.86 -7.74
N ILE A 344 14.44 18.91 -7.54
CA ILE A 344 15.32 19.52 -8.54
C ILE A 344 16.75 19.31 -8.06
N ASP A 345 17.60 18.77 -8.90
CA ASP A 345 19.02 18.63 -8.57
C ASP A 345 19.63 20.03 -8.44
N PRO A 346 20.18 20.39 -7.26
CA PRO A 346 20.73 21.72 -7.04
C PRO A 346 21.99 22.01 -7.87
N GLU A 347 22.71 20.98 -8.34
CA GLU A 347 23.91 21.09 -9.17
C GLU A 347 23.59 21.07 -10.66
N ASP A 348 22.48 20.41 -11.06
CA ASP A 348 21.98 20.35 -12.43
C ASP A 348 20.46 20.56 -12.49
N PRO A 349 19.99 21.81 -12.62
CA PRO A 349 18.55 22.11 -12.66
C PRO A 349 17.80 21.55 -13.88
N GLU A 350 18.47 20.93 -14.83
CA GLU A 350 17.82 20.17 -15.91
C GLU A 350 17.36 18.78 -15.44
N HIS A 351 17.97 18.27 -14.36
CA HIS A 351 17.62 17.01 -13.76
C HIS A 351 16.48 17.18 -12.72
N LEU A 352 15.30 16.67 -13.07
CA LEU A 352 14.10 16.71 -12.25
C LEU A 352 13.63 15.30 -11.91
N LEU A 353 13.15 15.11 -10.68
CA LEU A 353 12.38 13.94 -10.28
C LEU A 353 10.96 14.39 -9.91
N ASN A 354 9.96 13.79 -10.54
CA ASN A 354 8.55 14.08 -10.29
C ASN A 354 7.85 12.84 -9.74
N GLY A 355 7.12 13.00 -8.65
CA GLY A 355 6.31 11.98 -8.03
C GLY A 355 4.82 12.31 -8.12
N SER A 356 4.04 11.33 -8.57
CA SER A 356 2.59 11.43 -8.75
C SER A 356 1.86 10.25 -8.11
N ASP A 357 0.53 10.19 -8.24
CA ASP A 357 -0.27 9.02 -7.82
C ASP A 357 0.05 7.75 -8.63
N GLY A 358 0.70 7.89 -9.78
CA GLY A 358 1.13 6.78 -10.63
C GLY A 358 2.61 6.45 -10.59
N GLY A 359 3.40 7.05 -9.68
CA GLY A 359 4.81 6.71 -9.49
C GLY A 359 5.80 7.82 -9.78
N VAL A 360 7.06 7.44 -10.03
CA VAL A 360 8.20 8.35 -10.18
C VAL A 360 8.59 8.52 -11.63
N TYR A 361 8.83 9.76 -12.02
CA TYR A 361 9.32 10.14 -13.34
C TYR A 361 10.59 10.96 -13.21
N GLN A 362 11.52 10.79 -14.16
CA GLN A 362 12.80 11.47 -14.23
C GLN A 362 12.96 12.22 -15.54
N SER A 363 13.48 13.42 -15.48
CA SER A 363 13.78 14.27 -16.66
C SER A 363 15.20 14.82 -16.56
N PHE A 364 15.89 14.95 -17.69
CA PHE A 364 17.22 15.57 -17.83
C PHE A 364 17.20 16.80 -18.76
N ASP A 365 16.00 17.35 -19.00
CA ASP A 365 15.80 18.49 -19.90
C ASP A 365 14.74 19.47 -19.38
N ARG A 366 14.67 19.62 -18.04
CA ARG A 366 13.67 20.44 -17.33
C ARG A 366 12.22 20.09 -17.64
N GLY A 367 11.93 18.79 -17.76
CA GLY A 367 10.56 18.31 -17.93
C GLY A 367 10.03 18.33 -19.36
N LYS A 368 10.87 18.56 -20.39
CA LYS A 368 10.47 18.45 -21.79
C LYS A 368 10.23 16.98 -22.16
N SER A 369 11.03 16.07 -21.62
CA SER A 369 10.86 14.62 -21.75
C SER A 369 11.01 13.94 -20.40
N TRP A 370 10.33 12.79 -20.24
CA TRP A 370 10.28 12.05 -18.99
C TRP A 370 10.49 10.57 -19.21
N GLN A 371 11.25 9.96 -18.30
CA GLN A 371 11.40 8.53 -18.15
C GLN A 371 10.57 8.06 -16.95
N PHE A 372 9.77 7.03 -17.13
CA PHE A 372 9.03 6.39 -16.03
C PHE A 372 9.93 5.37 -15.32
N LEU A 373 10.11 5.51 -14.02
CA LEU A 373 10.91 4.60 -13.19
C LEU A 373 9.98 3.55 -12.56
N ASN A 374 9.75 2.46 -13.29
CA ASN A 374 8.74 1.45 -12.97
C ASN A 374 9.35 0.08 -12.62
N THR A 375 10.32 0.06 -11.71
CA THR A 375 10.97 -1.17 -11.24
C THR A 375 10.64 -1.54 -9.79
N MET A 376 9.65 -0.87 -9.21
CA MET A 376 9.21 -1.07 -7.82
C MET A 376 7.82 -1.67 -7.76
N ALA A 377 7.60 -2.64 -6.85
CA ALA A 377 6.29 -3.19 -6.56
C ALA A 377 5.59 -2.34 -5.51
N VAL A 378 4.84 -1.31 -5.92
CA VAL A 378 4.24 -0.29 -5.04
C VAL A 378 2.78 0.02 -5.35
N GLY A 379 2.05 -0.91 -5.97
CA GLY A 379 0.61 -0.74 -6.26
C GLY A 379 -0.26 -0.72 -5.00
N GLN A 380 -1.31 0.12 -5.00
CA GLN A 380 -2.27 0.30 -3.91
C GLN A 380 -3.58 -0.43 -4.22
N PHE A 381 -3.63 -1.74 -4.01
CA PHE A 381 -4.82 -2.54 -4.25
C PHE A 381 -5.85 -2.35 -3.13
N TYR A 382 -7.13 -2.27 -3.52
CA TYR A 382 -8.28 -2.28 -2.61
C TYR A 382 -8.88 -3.68 -2.48
N ASN A 383 -9.01 -4.40 -3.60
CA ASN A 383 -9.58 -5.74 -3.64
C ASN A 383 -8.83 -6.58 -4.66
N VAL A 384 -8.84 -7.89 -4.45
CA VAL A 384 -8.26 -8.89 -5.36
C VAL A 384 -9.23 -10.05 -5.57
N SER A 385 -9.16 -10.69 -6.71
CA SER A 385 -9.92 -11.90 -7.06
C SER A 385 -9.09 -12.80 -7.96
N VAL A 386 -9.47 -14.08 -8.06
CA VAL A 386 -8.76 -15.11 -8.81
C VAL A 386 -9.69 -15.85 -9.75
N ASP A 387 -9.15 -16.46 -10.81
CA ASP A 387 -9.89 -17.40 -11.67
C ASP A 387 -9.41 -18.84 -11.49
N MET A 388 -10.02 -19.77 -12.23
CA MET A 388 -9.70 -21.22 -12.17
C MET A 388 -8.79 -21.70 -13.30
N SER A 389 -8.13 -20.82 -14.05
CA SER A 389 -7.15 -21.20 -15.07
C SER A 389 -5.91 -21.88 -14.46
N ASP A 390 -5.01 -22.41 -15.27
CA ASP A 390 -3.77 -23.05 -14.84
C ASP A 390 -2.59 -22.57 -15.73
N PRO A 391 -1.67 -21.74 -15.22
CA PRO A 391 -1.72 -21.06 -13.92
C PRO A 391 -2.91 -20.10 -13.81
N TYR A 392 -3.42 -19.91 -12.60
CA TYR A 392 -4.55 -19.00 -12.37
C TYR A 392 -4.14 -17.54 -12.56
N ARG A 393 -5.13 -16.71 -12.88
CA ARG A 393 -4.94 -15.27 -12.97
C ARG A 393 -5.45 -14.58 -11.72
N VAL A 394 -4.84 -13.45 -11.42
CA VAL A 394 -5.27 -12.52 -10.37
C VAL A 394 -5.76 -11.24 -11.04
N ILE A 395 -6.89 -10.71 -10.60
CA ILE A 395 -7.41 -9.40 -10.99
C ILE A 395 -7.63 -8.56 -9.75
N GLY A 396 -7.37 -7.25 -9.83
CA GLY A 396 -7.61 -6.35 -8.72
C GLY A 396 -7.67 -4.88 -9.15
N GLY A 397 -8.41 -4.11 -8.36
CA GLY A 397 -8.52 -2.66 -8.53
C GLY A 397 -7.54 -1.91 -7.65
N LEU A 398 -6.94 -0.85 -8.21
CA LEU A 398 -5.96 -0.01 -7.54
C LEU A 398 -6.45 1.42 -7.42
N GLN A 399 -6.07 2.05 -6.33
CA GLN A 399 -6.26 3.48 -6.18
C GLN A 399 -5.51 4.23 -7.29
N ASP A 400 -6.22 5.15 -7.95
CA ASP A 400 -5.74 6.06 -8.99
C ASP A 400 -5.13 5.38 -10.24
N ASN A 401 -4.93 4.05 -10.23
CA ASN A 401 -4.20 3.31 -11.25
C ASN A 401 -5.05 2.26 -12.01
N GLY A 402 -6.37 2.29 -11.85
CA GLY A 402 -7.30 1.44 -12.58
C GLY A 402 -7.36 0.00 -12.08
N THR A 403 -7.88 -0.88 -12.95
CA THR A 403 -7.98 -2.33 -12.70
C THR A 403 -6.98 -3.07 -13.58
N TRP A 404 -6.25 -4.00 -12.99
CA TRP A 404 -5.24 -4.80 -13.67
C TRP A 404 -5.43 -6.28 -13.38
N MET A 405 -4.99 -7.12 -14.32
CA MET A 405 -4.92 -8.57 -14.14
C MET A 405 -3.58 -9.13 -14.61
N GLY A 406 -3.15 -10.21 -14.00
CA GLY A 406 -1.91 -10.90 -14.36
C GLY A 406 -1.88 -12.34 -13.89
N PRO A 407 -0.93 -13.16 -14.36
CA PRO A 407 -0.82 -14.56 -13.99
C PRO A 407 -0.21 -14.72 -12.59
N SER A 408 -0.57 -15.80 -11.90
CA SER A 408 0.08 -16.24 -10.65
C SER A 408 1.45 -16.86 -10.89
N ALA A 409 1.73 -17.36 -12.09
CA ALA A 409 3.00 -17.96 -12.49
C ALA A 409 3.19 -17.85 -14.01
N THR A 410 4.45 -17.91 -14.43
CA THR A 410 4.84 -18.00 -15.86
C THR A 410 5.74 -19.20 -16.09
N ASN A 411 5.99 -19.52 -17.35
CA ASN A 411 6.96 -20.53 -17.74
C ASN A 411 8.30 -19.94 -18.19
N ARG A 412 8.66 -18.75 -17.64
CA ARG A 412 9.89 -18.02 -18.02
C ARG A 412 10.91 -18.06 -16.90
N GLU A 413 12.17 -18.30 -17.30
CA GLU A 413 13.32 -18.30 -16.41
C GLU A 413 14.48 -17.54 -17.08
N SER A 414 15.17 -16.67 -16.33
CA SER A 414 16.21 -15.81 -16.88
C SER A 414 17.62 -16.07 -16.32
N GLY A 415 17.82 -17.14 -15.56
CA GLY A 415 19.10 -17.48 -14.94
C GLY A 415 19.12 -17.29 -13.42
N LYS A 416 20.30 -17.39 -12.83
CA LYS A 416 20.50 -17.24 -11.38
C LYS A 416 21.04 -15.85 -11.07
N GLU A 417 20.56 -15.26 -9.97
CA GLU A 417 21.19 -14.11 -9.35
C GLU A 417 22.54 -14.49 -8.69
N GLU A 418 23.34 -13.51 -8.28
CA GLU A 418 24.63 -13.76 -7.63
C GLU A 418 24.52 -14.59 -6.35
N ASP A 419 23.40 -14.50 -5.65
CA ASP A 419 23.09 -15.31 -4.46
C ASP A 419 22.58 -16.72 -4.77
N GLY A 420 22.50 -17.11 -6.05
CA GLY A 420 22.05 -18.40 -6.52
C GLY A 420 20.52 -18.54 -6.65
N THR A 421 19.75 -17.51 -6.34
CA THR A 421 18.30 -17.50 -6.59
C THR A 421 18.02 -17.47 -8.08
N LEU A 422 16.94 -18.14 -8.52
CA LEU A 422 16.52 -18.09 -9.92
C LEU A 422 15.86 -16.74 -10.20
N ASN A 423 16.40 -15.98 -11.12
CA ASN A 423 15.80 -14.75 -11.62
C ASN A 423 14.70 -15.08 -12.63
N THR A 424 13.55 -15.45 -12.12
CA THR A 424 12.44 -15.95 -12.94
C THR A 424 11.32 -14.92 -12.97
N GLY A 425 10.48 -15.00 -14.01
CA GLY A 425 9.42 -14.61 -13.84
C GLY A 425 8.27 -13.86 -14.39
N ILE A 426 7.54 -13.30 -13.47
CA ILE A 426 6.41 -12.44 -13.77
C ILE A 426 6.93 -11.01 -13.87
N THR A 427 6.81 -10.41 -15.06
CA THR A 427 7.23 -9.03 -15.30
C THR A 427 6.02 -8.11 -15.47
N ASN A 428 6.27 -6.80 -15.53
CA ASN A 428 5.21 -5.83 -15.85
C ASN A 428 4.53 -6.11 -17.21
N ALA A 429 5.17 -6.83 -18.13
CA ALA A 429 4.63 -7.14 -19.44
C ALA A 429 3.52 -8.21 -19.42
N GLU A 430 3.46 -9.05 -18.37
CA GLU A 430 2.40 -10.03 -18.18
C GLU A 430 1.12 -9.43 -17.58
N TRP A 431 1.20 -8.20 -17.04
CA TRP A 431 0.05 -7.52 -16.47
C TRP A 431 -0.73 -6.75 -17.53
N GLN A 432 -2.02 -7.02 -17.60
CA GLN A 432 -2.95 -6.40 -18.52
C GLN A 432 -3.78 -5.33 -17.81
N TYR A 433 -3.81 -4.12 -18.37
CA TYR A 433 -4.71 -3.05 -17.96
C TYR A 433 -6.13 -3.36 -18.44
N VAL A 434 -7.08 -3.37 -17.52
CA VAL A 434 -8.47 -3.75 -17.78
C VAL A 434 -9.38 -2.53 -17.88
N MET A 435 -9.29 -1.63 -16.88
CA MET A 435 -10.18 -0.48 -16.79
C MET A 435 -9.52 0.71 -16.09
N TRP A 436 -9.93 1.91 -16.46
CA TRP A 436 -9.47 3.19 -15.92
C TRP A 436 -10.21 3.61 -14.63
N GLY A 437 -9.76 4.68 -13.99
CA GLY A 437 -10.31 5.28 -12.77
C GLY A 437 -9.61 4.73 -11.51
N ASP A 438 -10.20 4.99 -10.32
CA ASP A 438 -9.86 4.21 -9.14
C ASP A 438 -10.54 2.86 -9.31
N GLY A 439 -9.76 1.79 -9.49
CA GLY A 439 -10.29 0.44 -9.54
C GLY A 439 -10.61 -0.04 -8.12
N PHE A 440 -11.71 -0.78 -7.96
CA PHE A 440 -12.11 -1.34 -6.68
C PHE A 440 -12.37 -2.85 -6.81
N HIS A 441 -13.63 -3.28 -6.67
CA HIS A 441 -13.95 -4.68 -6.88
C HIS A 441 -13.80 -5.06 -8.36
N ALA A 442 -13.24 -6.23 -8.60
CA ALA A 442 -13.18 -6.85 -9.92
C ALA A 442 -13.20 -8.37 -9.76
N CYS A 443 -13.81 -9.08 -10.70
CA CYS A 443 -13.81 -10.55 -10.72
C CYS A 443 -13.92 -11.08 -12.15
N PHE A 444 -13.55 -12.35 -12.31
CA PHE A 444 -13.73 -13.09 -13.55
C PHE A 444 -15.16 -13.66 -13.65
N ASP A 445 -15.67 -13.78 -14.85
CA ASP A 445 -16.87 -14.56 -15.09
C ASP A 445 -16.53 -16.06 -14.91
N PRO A 446 -17.28 -16.83 -14.09
CA PRO A 446 -16.94 -18.23 -13.84
C PRO A 446 -17.08 -19.14 -15.08
N ASP A 447 -17.89 -18.76 -16.06
CA ASP A 447 -18.19 -19.57 -17.25
C ASP A 447 -17.33 -19.18 -18.45
N ASP A 448 -16.84 -17.93 -18.49
CA ASP A 448 -16.08 -17.40 -19.63
C ASP A 448 -14.82 -16.68 -19.18
N PRO A 449 -13.64 -17.27 -19.36
CA PRO A 449 -12.36 -16.68 -18.94
C PRO A 449 -12.00 -15.39 -19.69
N ASN A 450 -12.72 -15.03 -20.77
CA ASN A 450 -12.55 -13.78 -21.50
C ASN A 450 -13.48 -12.67 -21.04
N VAL A 451 -14.32 -12.94 -20.03
CA VAL A 451 -15.22 -11.94 -19.46
C VAL A 451 -14.79 -11.60 -18.04
N VAL A 452 -14.72 -10.31 -17.75
CA VAL A 452 -14.49 -9.79 -16.41
C VAL A 452 -15.52 -8.73 -16.06
N TYR A 453 -15.78 -8.62 -14.76
CA TYR A 453 -16.55 -7.54 -14.16
C TYR A 453 -15.60 -6.67 -13.37
N ALA A 454 -15.73 -5.37 -13.51
CA ALA A 454 -14.91 -4.40 -12.77
C ALA A 454 -15.70 -3.13 -12.49
N GLU A 455 -15.36 -2.43 -11.44
CA GLU A 455 -15.95 -1.13 -11.13
C GLU A 455 -14.90 -0.04 -10.93
N TRP A 456 -15.31 1.20 -11.18
CA TRP A 456 -14.62 2.38 -10.69
C TRP A 456 -15.54 3.18 -9.75
N GLN A 457 -15.03 4.27 -9.19
CA GLN A 457 -15.66 5.06 -8.13
C GLN A 457 -17.18 5.20 -8.25
N GLY A 458 -17.90 4.92 -7.15
CA GLY A 458 -19.34 5.19 -7.05
C GLY A 458 -20.24 4.15 -7.69
N GLY A 459 -19.83 2.88 -7.65
CA GLY A 459 -20.64 1.74 -8.11
C GLY A 459 -20.79 1.66 -9.64
N ASN A 460 -19.87 2.25 -10.39
CA ASN A 460 -19.87 2.20 -11.85
C ASN A 460 -19.37 0.84 -12.33
N LEU A 461 -20.23 -0.17 -12.22
CA LEU A 461 -19.97 -1.55 -12.62
C LEU A 461 -20.03 -1.75 -14.12
N VAL A 462 -19.07 -2.49 -14.68
CA VAL A 462 -18.94 -2.79 -16.12
C VAL A 462 -18.61 -4.25 -16.33
N ARG A 463 -19.24 -4.88 -17.31
CA ARG A 463 -18.83 -6.15 -17.91
C ARG A 463 -17.93 -5.87 -19.12
N ILE A 464 -16.80 -6.54 -19.20
CA ILE A 464 -15.77 -6.31 -20.20
C ILE A 464 -15.41 -7.65 -20.87
N HIS A 465 -15.45 -7.69 -22.19
CA HIS A 465 -14.91 -8.79 -23.00
C HIS A 465 -13.45 -8.48 -23.34
N LEU A 466 -12.53 -9.29 -22.83
CA LEU A 466 -11.07 -9.00 -22.86
C LEU A 466 -10.48 -9.03 -24.27
N ASP A 467 -10.95 -9.97 -25.12
CA ASP A 467 -10.48 -10.15 -26.48
C ASP A 467 -10.93 -9.03 -27.43
N SER A 468 -12.17 -8.56 -27.29
CA SER A 468 -12.76 -7.54 -28.17
C SER A 468 -12.71 -6.12 -27.59
N GLY A 469 -12.45 -5.99 -26.27
CA GLY A 469 -12.52 -4.73 -25.54
C GLY A 469 -13.94 -4.15 -25.41
N VAL A 470 -14.98 -4.90 -25.79
CA VAL A 470 -16.37 -4.47 -25.66
C VAL A 470 -16.75 -4.33 -24.22
N ARG A 471 -17.35 -3.19 -23.87
CA ARG A 471 -17.76 -2.83 -22.51
C ARG A 471 -19.24 -2.60 -22.43
N ARG A 472 -19.89 -3.12 -21.39
CA ARG A 472 -21.29 -2.88 -21.07
C ARG A 472 -21.42 -2.38 -19.64
N TYR A 473 -22.01 -1.21 -19.50
CA TYR A 473 -22.31 -0.60 -18.20
C TYR A 473 -23.52 -1.29 -17.56
N LEU A 474 -23.39 -1.71 -16.32
CA LEU A 474 -24.36 -2.53 -15.61
C LEU A 474 -24.96 -1.78 -14.40
N ALA A 475 -24.39 -0.65 -13.99
CA ALA A 475 -24.85 0.09 -12.81
C ALA A 475 -26.33 0.42 -12.89
N PRO A 476 -27.12 0.14 -11.83
CA PRO A 476 -28.55 0.46 -11.78
C PRO A 476 -28.81 1.94 -11.97
N GLN A 477 -29.70 2.29 -12.88
CA GLN A 477 -30.06 3.68 -13.16
C GLN A 477 -31.29 4.09 -12.38
N GLN A 478 -31.22 5.23 -11.69
CA GLN A 478 -32.38 5.83 -11.04
C GLN A 478 -33.43 6.21 -12.05
N LYS A 479 -34.69 5.81 -11.79
CA LYS A 479 -35.84 6.26 -12.57
C LYS A 479 -36.26 7.66 -12.13
N GLU A 480 -36.72 8.50 -13.07
CA GLU A 480 -37.26 9.82 -12.76
C GLU A 480 -38.43 9.70 -11.74
N GLY A 481 -38.36 10.45 -10.65
CA GLY A 481 -39.35 10.38 -9.55
C GLY A 481 -39.24 9.13 -8.64
N GLY A 482 -38.26 8.26 -8.88
CA GLY A 482 -38.00 7.07 -8.07
C GLY A 482 -37.16 7.35 -6.82
N GLN A 483 -36.85 6.28 -6.09
CA GLN A 483 -35.96 6.33 -4.93
C GLN A 483 -34.54 6.73 -5.34
N THR A 484 -33.88 7.56 -4.54
CA THR A 484 -32.49 7.96 -4.78
C THR A 484 -31.52 6.82 -4.46
N TYR A 485 -30.71 6.42 -5.44
CA TYR A 485 -29.65 5.45 -5.24
C TYR A 485 -28.36 6.17 -4.84
N ARG A 486 -27.72 5.67 -3.79
CA ARG A 486 -26.40 6.13 -3.31
C ARG A 486 -25.45 4.95 -3.39
N PHE A 487 -24.27 5.20 -3.92
CA PHE A 487 -23.19 4.23 -4.01
C PHE A 487 -21.97 4.78 -3.28
N ASN A 488 -21.26 3.92 -2.58
CA ASN A 488 -19.98 4.29 -1.97
C ASN A 488 -18.92 4.60 -3.04
N TRP A 489 -17.85 5.20 -2.62
CA TRP A 489 -16.65 5.31 -3.44
C TRP A 489 -16.17 3.91 -3.86
N ASN A 490 -16.14 2.96 -2.93
CA ASN A 490 -15.89 1.53 -3.11
C ASN A 490 -17.19 0.75 -2.84
N SER A 491 -17.96 0.43 -3.86
CA SER A 491 -19.23 -0.30 -3.75
C SER A 491 -19.00 -1.81 -3.90
N PRO A 492 -19.49 -2.65 -2.98
CA PRO A 492 -19.27 -4.09 -3.06
C PRO A 492 -20.12 -4.73 -4.16
N PHE A 493 -19.52 -5.58 -4.98
CA PHE A 493 -20.24 -6.48 -5.87
C PHE A 493 -19.54 -7.84 -5.95
N PHE A 494 -20.29 -8.87 -6.31
CA PHE A 494 -19.78 -10.21 -6.63
C PHE A 494 -20.72 -10.97 -7.56
N VAL A 495 -20.21 -12.03 -8.20
CA VAL A 495 -21.01 -13.02 -8.95
C VAL A 495 -21.49 -14.08 -7.98
N SER A 496 -22.78 -14.45 -8.03
CA SER A 496 -23.35 -15.47 -7.12
C SER A 496 -22.61 -16.79 -7.22
N ALA A 497 -22.33 -17.40 -6.08
CA ALA A 497 -21.76 -18.75 -5.99
C ALA A 497 -22.72 -19.84 -6.47
N HIS A 498 -24.02 -19.56 -6.55
CA HIS A 498 -25.06 -20.52 -6.94
C HIS A 498 -25.60 -20.34 -8.36
N ASP A 499 -25.30 -19.22 -9.00
CA ASP A 499 -25.80 -18.92 -10.35
C ASP A 499 -24.89 -17.85 -11.01
N SER A 500 -24.00 -18.29 -11.89
CA SER A 500 -23.03 -17.44 -12.60
C SER A 500 -23.66 -16.34 -13.46
N SER A 501 -24.97 -16.43 -13.76
CA SER A 501 -25.71 -15.38 -14.47
C SER A 501 -26.19 -14.25 -13.56
N VAL A 502 -26.03 -14.38 -12.24
CA VAL A 502 -26.50 -13.43 -11.21
C VAL A 502 -25.33 -12.73 -10.55
N LEU A 503 -25.43 -11.40 -10.43
CA LEU A 503 -24.53 -10.60 -9.63
C LEU A 503 -25.33 -9.85 -8.56
N TYR A 504 -24.67 -9.53 -7.45
CA TYR A 504 -25.21 -8.65 -6.42
C TYR A 504 -24.34 -7.39 -6.34
N LEU A 505 -24.97 -6.24 -6.12
CA LEU A 505 -24.30 -4.93 -5.99
C LEU A 505 -24.89 -4.17 -4.80
N GLY A 506 -24.01 -3.60 -3.97
CA GLY A 506 -24.38 -2.77 -2.82
C GLY A 506 -24.41 -1.28 -3.17
N GLY A 507 -25.49 -0.62 -2.77
CA GLY A 507 -25.63 0.83 -2.69
C GLY A 507 -26.27 1.15 -1.33
N ASN A 508 -27.17 2.12 -1.22
CA ASN A 508 -28.02 2.20 -0.03
C ASN A 508 -29.10 1.09 -0.02
N PHE A 509 -29.28 0.44 -1.16
CA PHE A 509 -30.05 -0.79 -1.36
C PHE A 509 -29.11 -1.92 -1.82
N VAL A 510 -29.59 -3.17 -1.73
CA VAL A 510 -28.98 -4.30 -2.42
C VAL A 510 -29.70 -4.51 -3.75
N PHE A 511 -28.90 -4.57 -4.82
CA PHE A 511 -29.37 -4.83 -6.18
C PHE A 511 -29.00 -6.25 -6.58
N ARG A 512 -29.97 -6.98 -7.16
CA ARG A 512 -29.74 -8.23 -7.85
C ARG A 512 -29.75 -8.00 -9.35
N LEU A 513 -28.64 -8.31 -10.00
CA LEU A 513 -28.49 -8.20 -11.44
C LEU A 513 -28.57 -9.60 -12.04
N THR A 514 -29.42 -9.79 -13.04
CA THR A 514 -29.63 -11.07 -13.74
C THR A 514 -29.20 -10.98 -15.19
N GLU A 515 -29.12 -12.13 -15.89
CA GLU A 515 -28.66 -12.17 -17.29
C GLU A 515 -27.26 -11.56 -17.42
N LYS A 516 -26.34 -11.92 -16.52
CA LYS A 516 -24.98 -11.38 -16.47
C LYS A 516 -24.93 -9.85 -16.35
N GLY A 517 -25.92 -9.27 -15.66
CA GLY A 517 -26.03 -7.83 -15.39
C GLY A 517 -26.93 -7.05 -16.35
N ASP A 518 -27.53 -7.67 -17.36
CA ASP A 518 -28.36 -6.97 -18.34
C ASP A 518 -29.70 -6.51 -17.77
N LYS A 519 -30.18 -7.12 -16.70
CA LYS A 519 -31.37 -6.72 -15.94
C LYS A 519 -31.02 -6.60 -14.47
N TRP A 520 -31.76 -5.75 -13.75
CA TRP A 520 -31.57 -5.59 -12.32
C TRP A 520 -32.89 -5.35 -11.58
N THR A 521 -32.90 -5.70 -10.31
CA THR A 521 -33.99 -5.48 -9.37
C THR A 521 -33.45 -5.06 -8.01
N VAL A 522 -34.17 -4.19 -7.31
CA VAL A 522 -33.90 -3.89 -5.88
C VAL A 522 -34.50 -5.02 -5.05
N ILE A 523 -33.69 -5.60 -4.15
CA ILE A 523 -34.08 -6.72 -3.29
C ILE A 523 -34.03 -6.38 -1.78
N SER A 524 -33.94 -5.09 -1.43
CA SER A 524 -33.95 -4.65 -0.03
C SER A 524 -34.71 -3.32 0.12
N GLY A 525 -35.01 -2.93 1.36
CA GLY A 525 -35.20 -1.54 1.74
C GLY A 525 -33.85 -0.79 1.78
N ASP A 526 -33.86 0.48 2.17
CA ASP A 526 -32.62 1.19 2.52
C ASP A 526 -32.02 0.52 3.77
N LEU A 527 -30.84 -0.09 3.66
CA LEU A 527 -30.17 -0.84 4.72
C LEU A 527 -29.20 0.01 5.55
N THR A 528 -29.34 1.32 5.47
CA THR A 528 -28.48 2.30 6.14
C THR A 528 -29.28 3.10 7.16
N THR A 529 -28.63 3.94 7.95
CA THR A 529 -29.34 4.87 8.84
C THR A 529 -30.10 5.95 8.07
N ASN A 530 -29.76 6.16 6.79
CA ASN A 530 -30.29 7.21 5.93
C ASN A 530 -30.28 8.60 6.59
N ASP A 531 -29.24 8.90 7.36
CA ASP A 531 -29.07 10.16 8.08
C ASP A 531 -28.85 11.33 7.11
N GLY A 532 -29.89 12.13 6.88
CA GLY A 532 -29.82 13.30 6.01
C GLY A 532 -28.77 14.36 6.41
N GLY A 533 -28.27 14.32 7.65
CA GLY A 533 -27.17 15.15 8.14
C GLY A 533 -25.80 14.70 7.63
N LYS A 534 -25.67 13.42 7.26
CA LYS A 534 -24.43 12.78 6.84
C LYS A 534 -24.40 12.42 5.35
N ILE A 535 -25.56 12.44 4.68
CA ILE A 535 -25.62 12.18 3.23
C ILE A 535 -25.06 13.36 2.47
N ALA A 536 -24.08 13.12 1.63
CA ALA A 536 -23.44 13.98 0.61
C ALA A 536 -23.49 15.48 0.91
N ARG A 537 -22.53 16.00 1.63
CA ARG A 537 -22.29 17.42 1.75
C ARG A 537 -20.92 17.76 1.21
N ALA A 538 -20.70 19.04 0.88
CA ALA A 538 -19.47 19.52 0.27
C ALA A 538 -18.21 18.91 0.88
N GLY A 539 -17.39 18.30 0.06
CA GLY A 539 -16.15 17.62 0.43
C GLY A 539 -15.24 17.43 -0.76
N SER A 540 -14.47 16.36 -0.76
CA SER A 540 -13.53 16.02 -1.83
C SER A 540 -14.16 15.15 -2.93
N SER A 541 -15.48 14.93 -2.93
CA SER A 541 -16.27 14.01 -3.74
C SER A 541 -16.20 12.52 -3.35
N ALA A 542 -15.42 12.17 -2.34
CA ALA A 542 -15.27 10.80 -1.83
C ALA A 542 -16.05 10.55 -0.52
N GLU A 543 -16.79 11.55 -0.01
CA GLU A 543 -17.58 11.50 1.22
C GLU A 543 -18.99 10.93 0.95
N ASN A 544 -19.08 9.78 0.27
CA ASN A 544 -20.32 9.05 0.09
C ASN A 544 -20.61 8.24 1.35
N HIS A 545 -21.73 8.49 1.99
CA HIS A 545 -22.08 7.87 3.27
C HIS A 545 -23.53 7.39 3.28
N CYS A 546 -23.87 6.55 4.25
CA CYS A 546 -25.12 5.78 4.32
C CYS A 546 -25.25 4.88 3.08
N THR A 547 -24.28 3.98 2.92
CA THR A 547 -24.19 3.01 1.81
C THR A 547 -23.74 1.65 2.31
N VAL A 548 -24.15 0.58 1.65
CA VAL A 548 -23.63 -0.77 1.85
C VAL A 548 -22.22 -0.84 1.26
N VAL A 549 -21.27 -1.29 2.06
CA VAL A 549 -19.83 -1.35 1.73
C VAL A 549 -19.23 -2.75 1.90
N ALA A 550 -19.98 -3.66 2.53
CA ALA A 550 -19.64 -5.07 2.61
C ALA A 550 -20.87 -5.89 2.22
N LEU A 551 -20.70 -6.88 1.36
CA LEU A 551 -21.76 -7.75 0.87
C LEU A 551 -21.20 -9.16 0.68
N ALA A 552 -21.91 -10.18 1.16
CA ALA A 552 -21.48 -11.57 1.03
C ALA A 552 -22.70 -12.50 0.80
N GLU A 553 -22.49 -13.56 0.01
CA GLU A 553 -23.41 -14.67 -0.15
C GLU A 553 -22.82 -15.93 0.51
N SER A 554 -23.66 -16.71 1.21
CA SER A 554 -23.23 -18.00 1.71
C SER A 554 -23.07 -18.99 0.56
N GLU A 555 -21.91 -19.61 0.41
CA GLU A 555 -21.70 -20.71 -0.56
C GLU A 555 -22.51 -21.97 -0.17
N LEU A 556 -22.93 -22.10 1.09
CA LEU A 556 -23.66 -23.25 1.63
C LEU A 556 -25.18 -23.15 1.49
N ALA A 557 -25.71 -21.93 1.24
CA ALA A 557 -27.15 -21.69 1.23
C ALA A 557 -27.55 -20.61 0.23
N LYS A 558 -28.16 -21.01 -0.88
CA LYS A 558 -28.65 -20.06 -1.90
C LYS A 558 -29.63 -19.06 -1.30
N GLY A 559 -29.41 -17.76 -1.57
CA GLY A 559 -30.25 -16.66 -1.10
C GLY A 559 -30.05 -16.25 0.36
N LEU A 560 -29.02 -16.81 1.02
CA LEU A 560 -28.52 -16.30 2.30
C LEU A 560 -27.47 -15.23 2.02
N LEU A 561 -27.86 -13.97 2.24
CA LEU A 561 -27.00 -12.80 1.98
C LEU A 561 -26.78 -11.99 3.24
N TRP A 562 -25.60 -11.41 3.34
CA TRP A 562 -25.20 -10.48 4.41
C TRP A 562 -24.86 -9.12 3.79
N ALA A 563 -25.26 -8.05 4.46
CA ALA A 563 -24.95 -6.67 4.08
C ALA A 563 -24.46 -5.87 5.28
N GLY A 564 -23.35 -5.13 5.09
CA GLY A 564 -22.76 -4.23 6.07
C GLY A 564 -22.60 -2.83 5.48
N SER A 565 -22.91 -1.80 6.28
CA SER A 565 -22.89 -0.41 5.84
C SER A 565 -21.72 0.39 6.42
N ASP A 566 -21.42 1.52 5.78
CA ASP A 566 -20.40 2.47 6.24
C ASP A 566 -20.81 3.25 7.51
N ASP A 567 -22.08 3.25 7.84
CA ASP A 567 -22.65 3.81 9.07
C ASP A 567 -22.93 2.74 10.15
N GLY A 568 -22.37 1.53 9.95
CA GLY A 568 -22.22 0.50 10.96
C GLY A 568 -23.45 -0.38 11.19
N LEU A 569 -24.30 -0.58 10.18
CA LEU A 569 -25.42 -1.53 10.28
C LEU A 569 -25.08 -2.85 9.60
N ILE A 570 -25.51 -3.95 10.21
CA ILE A 570 -25.38 -5.30 9.67
C ILE A 570 -26.77 -5.89 9.49
N HIS A 571 -27.04 -6.42 8.29
CA HIS A 571 -28.29 -7.07 7.95
C HIS A 571 -28.04 -8.44 7.33
N VAL A 572 -28.98 -9.37 7.54
CA VAL A 572 -28.98 -10.70 6.95
C VAL A 572 -30.35 -11.02 6.35
N THR A 573 -30.37 -11.72 5.22
CA THR A 573 -31.56 -12.32 4.62
C THR A 573 -31.34 -13.79 4.36
N GLU A 574 -32.32 -14.65 4.70
CA GLU A 574 -32.37 -16.07 4.34
C GLU A 574 -33.35 -16.34 3.19
N SER A 575 -33.91 -15.30 2.60
CA SER A 575 -35.05 -15.38 1.68
C SER A 575 -34.78 -14.73 0.32
N ASP A 576 -33.50 -14.65 -0.11
CA ASP A 576 -33.10 -14.01 -1.36
C ASP A 576 -33.60 -12.55 -1.45
N GLY A 577 -33.46 -11.82 -0.33
CA GLY A 577 -33.82 -10.40 -0.22
C GLY A 577 -35.29 -10.10 0.00
N LYS A 578 -36.20 -11.09 0.13
CA LYS A 578 -37.63 -10.83 0.39
C LYS A 578 -37.86 -10.21 1.79
N SER A 579 -36.99 -10.51 2.73
CA SER A 579 -36.97 -9.91 4.06
C SER A 579 -35.55 -9.83 4.58
N TRP A 580 -35.21 -8.77 5.30
CA TRP A 580 -33.91 -8.52 5.90
C TRP A 580 -34.09 -8.36 7.43
N ALA A 581 -33.27 -9.03 8.19
CA ALA A 581 -33.17 -8.87 9.64
C ALA A 581 -31.98 -7.95 9.96
N ALA A 582 -32.20 -6.95 10.80
CA ALA A 582 -31.12 -6.14 11.36
C ALA A 582 -30.48 -6.92 12.52
N VAL A 583 -29.17 -7.14 12.46
CA VAL A 583 -28.43 -8.00 13.40
C VAL A 583 -27.17 -7.33 13.96
N THR A 584 -27.14 -6.02 13.94
CA THR A 584 -25.98 -5.21 14.36
C THR A 584 -25.78 -5.31 15.89
N PRO A 585 -24.62 -5.78 16.37
CA PRO A 585 -24.31 -5.73 17.79
C PRO A 585 -23.84 -4.34 18.24
N PRO A 586 -24.02 -3.99 19.53
CA PRO A 586 -23.61 -2.67 20.06
C PRO A 586 -22.12 -2.35 19.87
N GLU A 587 -21.27 -3.37 19.83
CA GLU A 587 -19.82 -3.27 19.70
C GLU A 587 -19.38 -2.61 18.39
N VAL A 588 -20.21 -2.64 17.36
CA VAL A 588 -19.94 -1.93 16.10
C VAL A 588 -19.92 -0.41 16.31
N GLY A 589 -20.82 0.13 17.14
CA GLY A 589 -20.80 1.54 17.53
C GLY A 589 -20.91 2.54 16.36
N GLY A 590 -21.58 2.17 15.26
CA GLY A 590 -21.73 3.03 14.08
C GLY A 590 -20.46 3.17 13.23
N ARG A 591 -19.45 2.30 13.43
CA ARG A 591 -18.20 2.26 12.65
C ARG A 591 -18.38 1.51 11.33
N TYR A 592 -17.52 1.80 10.39
CA TYR A 592 -17.50 1.23 9.04
C TYR A 592 -17.30 -0.29 9.07
N ILE A 593 -18.19 -1.03 8.41
CA ILE A 593 -18.06 -2.48 8.22
C ILE A 593 -17.17 -2.74 7.02
N SER A 594 -15.90 -3.08 7.25
CA SER A 594 -14.94 -3.20 6.16
C SER A 594 -15.09 -4.47 5.33
N LYS A 595 -15.47 -5.60 5.97
CA LYS A 595 -15.72 -6.87 5.28
C LYS A 595 -16.71 -7.73 6.06
N ILE A 596 -17.46 -8.53 5.33
CA ILE A 596 -18.24 -9.65 5.89
C ILE A 596 -17.81 -10.91 5.17
N GLU A 597 -17.53 -11.97 5.92
CA GLU A 597 -17.22 -13.30 5.42
C GLU A 597 -18.32 -14.28 5.90
N ALA A 598 -19.09 -14.81 4.98
CA ALA A 598 -19.99 -15.91 5.26
C ALA A 598 -19.17 -17.21 5.32
N SER A 599 -19.34 -18.01 6.39
CA SER A 599 -18.53 -19.21 6.61
C SER A 599 -18.64 -20.21 5.46
N HIS A 600 -17.50 -20.82 5.13
CA HIS A 600 -17.41 -21.96 4.21
C HIS A 600 -17.85 -23.29 4.84
N HIS A 601 -18.00 -23.34 6.18
CA HIS A 601 -18.21 -24.58 6.94
C HIS A 601 -19.54 -24.64 7.67
N ASP A 602 -20.14 -23.50 8.01
CA ASP A 602 -21.42 -23.45 8.72
C ASP A 602 -22.28 -22.31 8.18
N ARG A 603 -23.45 -22.66 7.61
CA ARG A 603 -24.36 -21.66 7.02
C ARG A 603 -24.82 -20.55 8.00
N ASN A 604 -24.80 -20.84 9.31
CA ASN A 604 -25.24 -19.88 10.31
C ASN A 604 -24.12 -18.95 10.81
N ARG A 605 -22.89 -19.24 10.40
CA ARG A 605 -21.71 -18.51 10.84
C ARG A 605 -21.34 -17.40 9.86
N ALA A 606 -20.91 -16.28 10.42
CA ALA A 606 -20.26 -15.20 9.67
C ALA A 606 -19.24 -14.49 10.55
N TYR A 607 -18.28 -13.87 9.87
CA TYR A 607 -17.25 -13.02 10.46
C TYR A 607 -17.38 -11.60 9.93
N VAL A 608 -17.15 -10.61 10.78
CA VAL A 608 -17.24 -9.19 10.40
C VAL A 608 -16.01 -8.45 10.88
N SER A 609 -15.34 -7.77 9.98
CA SER A 609 -14.30 -6.79 10.33
C SER A 609 -14.88 -5.39 10.36
N VAL A 610 -14.47 -4.62 11.38
CA VAL A 610 -14.92 -3.25 11.63
C VAL A 610 -13.71 -2.33 11.58
N ASP A 611 -13.71 -1.37 10.66
CA ASP A 611 -12.65 -0.38 10.50
C ASP A 611 -13.10 0.97 11.09
N GLY A 612 -12.62 1.27 12.29
CA GLY A 612 -13.01 2.47 13.02
C GLY A 612 -12.23 3.73 12.71
N HIS A 613 -11.18 3.68 11.86
CA HIS A 613 -10.27 4.82 11.69
C HIS A 613 -10.98 6.11 11.24
N ARG A 614 -12.02 6.01 10.38
CA ARG A 614 -12.83 7.17 9.95
C ARG A 614 -13.68 7.79 11.05
N SER A 615 -13.81 7.08 12.17
CA SER A 615 -14.46 7.54 13.42
C SER A 615 -13.45 7.86 14.52
N HIS A 616 -12.17 8.04 14.15
CA HIS A 616 -11.07 8.30 15.07
C HIS A 616 -10.82 7.17 16.09
N ASP A 617 -11.16 5.94 15.72
CA ASP A 617 -10.92 4.72 16.47
C ASP A 617 -10.04 3.79 15.63
N TYR A 618 -8.80 3.63 16.03
CA TYR A 618 -7.79 2.88 15.29
C TYR A 618 -7.60 1.45 15.83
N ASP A 619 -8.32 1.09 16.90
CA ASP A 619 -8.19 -0.23 17.49
C ASP A 619 -8.84 -1.30 16.59
N PRO A 620 -8.25 -2.50 16.50
CA PRO A 620 -8.81 -3.58 15.71
C PRO A 620 -10.15 -4.07 16.30
N CYS A 621 -11.04 -4.53 15.41
CA CYS A 621 -12.30 -5.12 15.84
C CYS A 621 -12.77 -6.18 14.86
N ILE A 622 -12.88 -7.42 15.33
CA ILE A 622 -13.43 -8.57 14.58
C ILE A 622 -14.51 -9.24 15.41
N LEU A 623 -15.67 -9.44 14.79
CA LEU A 623 -16.82 -10.06 15.39
C LEU A 623 -17.19 -11.36 14.66
N ALA A 624 -17.63 -12.37 15.39
CA ALA A 624 -18.11 -13.64 14.84
C ALA A 624 -19.49 -13.99 15.40
N THR A 625 -20.34 -14.55 14.56
CA THR A 625 -21.64 -15.14 14.94
C THR A 625 -21.70 -16.58 14.48
N ASP A 626 -22.40 -17.44 15.21
CA ASP A 626 -22.70 -18.83 14.87
C ASP A 626 -24.23 -19.10 14.77
N ASP A 627 -25.06 -18.04 14.76
CA ASP A 627 -26.54 -18.12 14.82
C ASP A 627 -27.25 -17.06 13.95
N LEU A 628 -26.66 -16.70 12.80
CA LEU A 628 -27.19 -15.72 11.86
C LEU A 628 -27.29 -14.31 12.47
N GLY A 629 -26.34 -13.94 13.32
CA GLY A 629 -26.24 -12.61 13.91
C GLY A 629 -27.18 -12.35 15.10
N LYS A 630 -27.84 -13.37 15.65
CA LYS A 630 -28.63 -13.22 16.87
C LYS A 630 -27.75 -12.96 18.09
N THR A 631 -26.57 -13.58 18.13
CA THR A 631 -25.50 -13.33 19.10
C THR A 631 -24.16 -13.14 18.41
N TRP A 632 -23.32 -12.32 19.04
CA TRP A 632 -21.99 -12.01 18.53
C TRP A 632 -20.93 -12.22 19.62
N ARG A 633 -19.76 -12.65 19.24
CA ARG A 633 -18.58 -12.69 20.11
C ARG A 633 -17.43 -11.92 19.47
N ASN A 634 -16.71 -11.17 20.28
CA ASN A 634 -15.50 -10.49 19.84
C ASN A 634 -14.34 -11.48 19.78
N ILE A 635 -13.68 -11.55 18.64
CA ILE A 635 -12.55 -12.42 18.36
C ILE A 635 -11.27 -11.65 18.00
N THR A 636 -11.23 -10.38 18.38
CA THR A 636 -10.06 -9.50 18.16
C THR A 636 -8.85 -9.98 18.95
N ALA A 637 -9.08 -10.55 20.12
CA ALA A 637 -8.09 -11.15 21.01
C ALA A 637 -6.83 -10.27 21.22
N ASP A 638 -5.67 -10.76 20.84
CA ASP A 638 -4.34 -10.13 21.03
C ASP A 638 -3.83 -9.36 19.82
N LEU A 639 -4.68 -9.03 18.83
CA LEU A 639 -4.30 -8.12 17.77
C LEU A 639 -3.82 -6.78 18.34
N PRO A 640 -2.70 -6.23 17.84
CA PRO A 640 -2.13 -5.01 18.40
C PRO A 640 -3.05 -3.80 18.17
N LYS A 641 -3.19 -2.97 19.21
CA LYS A 641 -3.96 -1.73 19.17
C LYS A 641 -3.34 -0.69 18.24
N GLY A 642 -4.18 0.23 17.77
CA GLY A 642 -3.76 1.32 16.89
C GLY A 642 -3.68 0.95 15.41
N TRP A 643 -4.03 -0.30 15.03
CA TRP A 643 -3.99 -0.80 13.67
C TRP A 643 -5.32 -1.44 13.28
N SER A 644 -6.19 -0.67 12.64
CA SER A 644 -7.54 -1.11 12.30
C SER A 644 -7.54 -2.31 11.34
N VAL A 645 -8.60 -3.12 11.42
CA VAL A 645 -8.81 -4.31 10.58
C VAL A 645 -9.43 -3.91 9.25
N LYS A 646 -8.83 -4.37 8.15
CA LYS A 646 -9.33 -4.17 6.78
C LYS A 646 -10.20 -5.33 6.31
N CYS A 647 -9.77 -6.56 6.57
CA CYS A 647 -10.51 -7.76 6.16
C CYS A 647 -10.29 -8.93 7.12
N VAL A 648 -11.24 -9.86 7.12
CA VAL A 648 -11.15 -11.17 7.76
C VAL A 648 -11.63 -12.23 6.76
N ARG A 649 -10.97 -13.40 6.74
CA ARG A 649 -11.30 -14.55 5.89
C ARG A 649 -11.24 -15.84 6.67
N GLU A 650 -12.17 -16.74 6.41
CA GLU A 650 -12.12 -18.12 6.90
C GLU A 650 -11.38 -19.00 5.90
N ASP A 651 -10.55 -19.92 6.39
CA ASP A 651 -9.88 -20.90 5.53
C ASP A 651 -10.91 -21.85 4.93
N ARG A 652 -10.78 -22.16 3.63
CA ARG A 652 -11.75 -22.97 2.87
C ARG A 652 -11.76 -24.45 3.27
N VAL A 653 -10.74 -24.92 3.98
CA VAL A 653 -10.57 -26.34 4.35
C VAL A 653 -10.69 -26.55 5.85
N ASN A 654 -10.15 -25.62 6.65
CA ASN A 654 -10.08 -25.75 8.10
C ASN A 654 -10.89 -24.64 8.81
N PRO A 655 -12.01 -24.97 9.45
CA PRO A 655 -12.87 -23.97 10.12
C PRO A 655 -12.21 -23.30 11.34
N ASP A 656 -11.07 -23.82 11.81
CA ASP A 656 -10.34 -23.25 12.94
C ASP A 656 -9.31 -22.19 12.50
N VAL A 657 -9.04 -22.10 11.18
CA VAL A 657 -8.05 -21.19 10.62
C VAL A 657 -8.75 -19.95 10.05
N LEU A 658 -8.28 -18.80 10.50
CA LEU A 658 -8.72 -17.47 10.01
C LEU A 658 -7.51 -16.66 9.57
N TYR A 659 -7.72 -15.79 8.59
CA TYR A 659 -6.73 -14.79 8.13
C TYR A 659 -7.28 -13.40 8.34
N CYS A 660 -6.42 -12.46 8.75
CA CYS A 660 -6.80 -11.08 9.00
C CYS A 660 -5.79 -10.12 8.40
N GLY A 661 -6.27 -9.18 7.59
CA GLY A 661 -5.51 -8.02 7.11
C GLY A 661 -5.77 -6.80 7.99
N THR A 662 -4.69 -6.15 8.42
CA THR A 662 -4.75 -4.89 9.17
C THR A 662 -4.04 -3.77 8.41
N GLU A 663 -4.05 -2.57 8.97
CA GLU A 663 -3.35 -1.42 8.39
C GLU A 663 -1.82 -1.61 8.25
N ASN A 664 -1.23 -2.60 8.91
CA ASN A 664 0.21 -2.78 8.87
C ASN A 664 0.70 -4.22 8.70
N ALA A 665 -0.20 -5.21 8.70
CA ALA A 665 0.24 -6.61 8.69
C ALA A 665 -0.83 -7.60 8.26
N LEU A 666 -0.38 -8.79 7.87
CA LEU A 666 -1.18 -10.01 7.75
C LEU A 666 -1.06 -10.84 9.02
N TYR A 667 -2.17 -11.36 9.51
CA TYR A 667 -2.25 -12.27 10.65
C TYR A 667 -2.99 -13.55 10.28
N ALA A 668 -2.67 -14.65 10.98
CA ALA A 668 -3.45 -15.89 10.97
C ALA A 668 -3.80 -16.31 12.38
N SER A 669 -4.96 -16.90 12.55
CA SER A 669 -5.39 -17.61 13.74
C SER A 669 -5.57 -19.08 13.41
N PHE A 670 -5.23 -19.97 14.35
CA PHE A 670 -5.40 -21.42 14.22
C PHE A 670 -6.37 -21.98 15.29
N ASP A 671 -7.15 -21.10 15.92
CA ASP A 671 -8.02 -21.38 17.05
C ASP A 671 -9.33 -20.55 17.02
N ARG A 672 -9.81 -20.21 15.81
CA ARG A 672 -11.01 -19.39 15.56
C ARG A 672 -10.96 -17.99 16.17
N GLY A 673 -9.80 -17.35 16.12
CA GLY A 673 -9.61 -15.98 16.58
C GLY A 673 -9.46 -15.84 18.09
N GLN A 674 -9.07 -16.90 18.82
CA GLN A 674 -8.71 -16.79 20.23
C GLN A 674 -7.29 -16.22 20.40
N SER A 675 -6.43 -16.44 19.39
CA SER A 675 -5.11 -15.83 19.30
C SER A 675 -4.73 -15.57 17.83
N TRP A 676 -3.83 -14.60 17.60
CA TRP A 676 -3.41 -14.20 16.27
C TRP A 676 -1.90 -14.18 16.13
N LEU A 677 -1.39 -14.84 15.11
CA LEU A 677 0.03 -14.88 14.76
C LEU A 677 0.31 -13.94 13.58
N LYS A 678 1.28 -13.05 13.73
CA LYS A 678 1.72 -12.18 12.63
C LYS A 678 2.47 -12.99 11.58
N LEU A 679 2.04 -12.91 10.31
CA LEU A 679 2.65 -13.57 9.17
C LEU A 679 3.59 -12.67 8.34
N THR A 680 3.73 -11.40 8.69
CA THR A 680 4.68 -10.51 8.04
C THR A 680 6.11 -10.77 8.50
N GLY A 681 7.08 -10.57 7.62
CA GLY A 681 8.49 -10.82 7.89
C GLY A 681 9.38 -10.38 6.74
N LYS A 682 10.44 -11.13 6.46
CA LYS A 682 11.41 -10.76 5.42
C LYS A 682 10.82 -10.69 4.00
N THR A 683 9.79 -11.47 3.71
CA THR A 683 9.19 -11.56 2.37
C THR A 683 7.95 -10.69 2.21
N LEU A 684 7.07 -10.64 3.22
CA LEU A 684 5.93 -9.72 3.26
C LEU A 684 6.27 -8.58 4.24
N PRO A 685 6.51 -7.36 3.76
CA PRO A 685 6.88 -6.22 4.59
C PRO A 685 5.71 -5.71 5.44
N THR A 686 5.99 -4.78 6.34
CA THR A 686 4.96 -3.96 6.96
C THR A 686 4.23 -3.16 5.88
N VAL A 687 2.92 -3.41 5.71
CA VAL A 687 2.08 -2.78 4.69
C VAL A 687 0.61 -2.99 5.04
N PRO A 688 -0.31 -2.06 4.67
CA PRO A 688 -1.74 -2.30 4.78
C PRO A 688 -2.18 -3.49 3.91
N VAL A 689 -2.91 -4.43 4.50
CA VAL A 689 -3.48 -5.60 3.81
C VAL A 689 -4.99 -5.39 3.68
N ASP A 690 -5.41 -4.92 2.52
CA ASP A 690 -6.81 -4.51 2.29
C ASP A 690 -7.71 -5.69 1.93
N ASP A 691 -7.18 -6.69 1.22
CA ASP A 691 -7.96 -7.88 0.89
C ASP A 691 -7.11 -9.16 0.83
N ILE A 692 -7.74 -10.30 1.10
CA ILE A 692 -7.15 -11.63 1.06
C ILE A 692 -8.12 -12.54 0.32
N VAL A 693 -7.61 -13.36 -0.58
CA VAL A 693 -8.38 -14.43 -1.24
C VAL A 693 -7.60 -15.72 -1.17
N GLN A 694 -8.21 -16.77 -0.64
CA GLN A 694 -7.67 -18.12 -0.76
C GLN A 694 -8.16 -18.76 -2.04
N HIS A 695 -7.22 -19.18 -2.92
CA HIS A 695 -7.57 -19.79 -4.19
C HIS A 695 -8.30 -21.14 -3.98
N PRO A 696 -9.50 -21.36 -4.56
CA PRO A 696 -10.32 -22.53 -4.23
C PRO A 696 -9.66 -23.90 -4.52
N ARG A 697 -8.81 -23.98 -5.55
CA ARG A 697 -8.10 -25.23 -5.93
C ARG A 697 -6.73 -25.33 -5.31
N GLU A 698 -5.94 -24.26 -5.42
CA GLU A 698 -4.53 -24.28 -4.98
C GLU A 698 -4.36 -23.98 -3.49
N LEU A 699 -5.37 -23.38 -2.85
CA LEU A 699 -5.33 -22.90 -1.47
C LEU A 699 -4.21 -21.89 -1.20
N ASP A 700 -3.63 -21.28 -2.23
CA ASP A 700 -2.70 -20.18 -2.10
C ASP A 700 -3.44 -18.97 -1.49
N LEU A 701 -2.75 -18.21 -0.65
CA LEU A 701 -3.28 -16.93 -0.17
C LEU A 701 -2.80 -15.81 -1.08
N VAL A 702 -3.72 -15.20 -1.81
CA VAL A 702 -3.48 -14.00 -2.60
C VAL A 702 -3.79 -12.80 -1.73
N VAL A 703 -2.77 -12.01 -1.45
CA VAL A 703 -2.80 -10.89 -0.51
C VAL A 703 -2.72 -9.58 -1.28
N GLY A 704 -3.82 -8.86 -1.37
CA GLY A 704 -3.89 -7.52 -1.94
C GLY A 704 -3.46 -6.48 -0.92
N THR A 705 -2.34 -5.79 -1.18
CA THR A 705 -1.81 -4.78 -0.28
C THR A 705 -2.06 -3.37 -0.80
N HIS A 706 -2.29 -2.44 0.11
CA HIS A 706 -2.47 -1.04 -0.24
C HIS A 706 -1.14 -0.28 -0.21
N GLY A 707 -0.17 -0.72 -1.05
CA GLY A 707 1.13 -0.05 -1.13
C GLY A 707 2.29 -0.88 -1.66
N ARG A 708 2.22 -2.21 -1.59
CA ARG A 708 3.28 -3.12 -2.05
C ARG A 708 2.78 -4.14 -3.07
N SER A 709 1.76 -3.78 -3.83
CA SER A 709 1.14 -4.63 -4.86
C SER A 709 0.52 -5.91 -4.29
N ILE A 710 0.71 -7.04 -4.93
CA ILE A 710 0.14 -8.34 -4.55
C ILE A 710 1.25 -9.29 -4.13
N TYR A 711 1.00 -10.02 -3.05
CA TYR A 711 1.79 -11.17 -2.63
C TYR A 711 0.97 -12.44 -2.74
N ILE A 712 1.63 -13.54 -3.09
CA ILE A 712 1.02 -14.86 -3.09
C ILE A 712 1.83 -15.74 -2.14
N LEU A 713 1.15 -16.29 -1.13
CA LEU A 713 1.70 -17.29 -0.23
C LEU A 713 1.31 -18.67 -0.75
N ASP A 714 2.25 -19.34 -1.40
CA ASP A 714 2.05 -20.67 -1.99
C ASP A 714 1.81 -21.78 -0.94
N GLU A 715 2.14 -21.48 0.33
CA GLU A 715 2.01 -22.39 1.47
C GLU A 715 0.65 -22.33 2.16
N GLY A 716 -0.34 -21.62 1.63
CA GLY A 716 -1.68 -21.55 2.23
C GLY A 716 -2.26 -22.93 2.55
N TYR A 717 -2.08 -23.92 1.66
CA TYR A 717 -2.53 -25.29 1.88
C TYR A 717 -1.84 -25.99 3.08
N VAL A 718 -0.65 -25.57 3.46
CA VAL A 718 0.05 -26.06 4.64
C VAL A 718 -0.54 -25.43 5.90
N LEU A 719 -0.83 -24.12 5.84
CA LEU A 719 -1.47 -23.41 6.95
C LEU A 719 -2.84 -24.02 7.27
N SER A 720 -3.60 -24.45 6.26
CA SER A 720 -4.89 -25.14 6.45
C SER A 720 -4.78 -26.47 7.23
N GLN A 721 -3.60 -27.09 7.24
CA GLN A 721 -3.34 -28.35 7.96
C GLN A 721 -2.77 -28.13 9.38
N LEU A 722 -2.34 -26.91 9.71
CA LEU A 722 -1.79 -26.59 11.04
C LEU A 722 -2.90 -26.56 12.09
N ASN A 723 -2.63 -27.25 13.19
CA ASN A 723 -3.46 -27.25 14.40
C ASN A 723 -2.60 -27.64 15.63
N ALA A 724 -3.20 -27.65 16.79
CA ALA A 724 -2.51 -28.00 18.05
C ALA A 724 -1.92 -29.42 18.05
N ASP A 725 -2.59 -30.37 17.40
CA ASP A 725 -2.13 -31.76 17.33
C ASP A 725 -0.86 -31.85 16.47
N VAL A 726 -0.86 -31.25 15.29
CA VAL A 726 0.31 -31.16 14.40
C VAL A 726 1.48 -30.45 15.09
N ALA A 727 1.20 -29.33 15.79
CA ALA A 727 2.23 -28.59 16.53
C ALA A 727 2.82 -29.41 17.69
N GLY A 728 2.06 -30.37 18.24
CA GLY A 728 2.47 -31.32 19.28
C GLY A 728 3.31 -32.49 18.79
N GLU A 729 3.25 -32.83 17.50
CA GLU A 729 4.04 -33.95 16.93
C GLU A 729 5.54 -33.63 16.90
N ALA A 730 6.36 -34.62 17.18
CA ALA A 730 7.82 -34.46 17.10
C ALA A 730 8.32 -34.24 15.68
N LEU A 731 7.71 -34.94 14.71
CA LEU A 731 7.89 -34.76 13.26
C LEU A 731 6.55 -34.98 12.58
N HIS A 732 6.07 -33.99 11.83
CA HIS A 732 4.91 -34.13 10.94
C HIS A 732 5.31 -33.85 9.50
N LEU A 733 4.84 -34.67 8.56
CA LEU A 733 4.98 -34.44 7.12
C LEU A 733 3.61 -34.04 6.57
N PHE A 734 3.50 -32.82 6.03
CA PHE A 734 2.27 -32.30 5.44
C PHE A 734 1.92 -33.03 4.14
N ASP A 735 0.67 -32.96 3.75
CA ASP A 735 0.24 -33.44 2.42
C ASP A 735 1.01 -32.68 1.34
N ILE A 736 1.43 -33.40 0.31
CA ILE A 736 2.24 -32.85 -0.76
C ILE A 736 1.32 -32.62 -1.95
N ARG A 737 1.27 -31.39 -2.47
CA ARG A 737 0.51 -31.08 -3.67
C ARG A 737 0.99 -31.90 -4.85
N PRO A 738 0.08 -32.32 -5.75
CA PRO A 738 0.48 -32.86 -7.04
C PRO A 738 1.43 -31.90 -7.76
N ALA A 739 2.55 -32.41 -8.21
CA ALA A 739 3.57 -31.61 -8.88
C ALA A 739 3.63 -31.93 -10.36
N ARG A 740 3.97 -30.93 -11.15
CA ARG A 740 4.15 -31.06 -12.59
C ARG A 740 5.47 -30.47 -12.98
N ALA A 741 6.28 -31.19 -13.71
CA ALA A 741 7.48 -30.66 -14.30
C ALA A 741 7.10 -29.60 -15.34
N LYS A 742 7.47 -28.36 -15.08
CA LYS A 742 7.27 -27.24 -16.00
C LYS A 742 8.49 -27.14 -16.91
N PHE A 743 8.26 -27.03 -18.19
CA PHE A 743 9.33 -26.68 -19.13
C PHE A 743 9.53 -25.17 -19.06
N MET A 744 10.64 -24.73 -18.49
CA MET A 744 10.97 -23.31 -18.38
C MET A 744 11.64 -22.83 -19.67
N LEU A 745 11.10 -21.78 -20.26
CA LEU A 745 11.69 -21.10 -21.40
C LEU A 745 12.80 -20.18 -20.89
N TRP A 746 14.01 -20.48 -21.26
CA TRP A 746 15.15 -19.64 -20.91
C TRP A 746 15.29 -18.45 -21.87
N TYR A 747 15.24 -17.25 -21.31
CA TYR A 747 15.42 -16.01 -22.02
C TYR A 747 16.71 -15.30 -21.55
N GLN A 748 17.84 -15.65 -22.11
CA GLN A 748 19.10 -14.95 -21.84
C GLN A 748 19.23 -13.72 -22.74
N GLY A 749 19.63 -12.57 -22.16
CA GLY A 749 20.00 -11.38 -22.90
C GLY A 749 18.84 -10.49 -23.39
N LEU A 750 17.58 -10.79 -23.03
CA LEU A 750 16.42 -9.99 -23.41
C LEU A 750 15.96 -9.03 -22.30
N TRP A 751 16.51 -9.16 -21.09
CA TRP A 751 16.07 -8.40 -19.93
C TRP A 751 17.22 -7.59 -19.32
N THR A 752 16.87 -6.45 -18.76
CA THR A 752 17.79 -5.53 -18.10
C THR A 752 17.34 -5.29 -16.65
N ASP A 753 18.19 -4.65 -15.86
CA ASP A 753 17.88 -4.26 -14.48
C ASP A 753 16.75 -3.23 -14.40
N GLN A 754 16.41 -2.56 -15.50
CA GLN A 754 15.26 -1.63 -15.58
C GLN A 754 13.91 -2.32 -15.78
N LEU A 755 13.81 -3.61 -15.57
CA LEU A 755 12.57 -4.37 -15.66
C LEU A 755 12.22 -4.96 -14.31
N PHE A 756 11.02 -4.64 -13.79
CA PHE A 756 10.51 -5.29 -12.59
C PHE A 756 10.26 -6.78 -12.86
N ARG A 757 10.66 -7.62 -11.92
CA ARG A 757 10.43 -9.06 -11.94
C ARG A 757 9.97 -9.53 -10.59
N ALA A 758 8.97 -10.43 -10.57
CA ALA A 758 8.56 -11.18 -9.40
C ALA A 758 8.91 -12.65 -9.59
N ALA A 759 9.28 -13.32 -8.51
CA ALA A 759 9.61 -14.74 -8.58
C ALA A 759 8.39 -15.58 -8.98
N ASN A 760 8.63 -16.65 -9.74
CA ASN A 760 7.67 -17.72 -9.90
C ASN A 760 7.60 -18.59 -8.64
N PRO A 761 6.48 -19.31 -8.38
CA PRO A 761 6.50 -20.41 -7.42
C PRO A 761 7.56 -21.44 -7.83
N PRO A 762 8.14 -22.18 -6.86
CA PRO A 762 9.18 -23.17 -7.14
C PRO A 762 8.74 -24.18 -8.21
N ASN A 763 9.64 -24.50 -9.15
CA ASN A 763 9.41 -25.55 -10.13
C ASN A 763 9.70 -26.93 -9.51
N GLY A 764 8.69 -27.78 -9.39
CA GLY A 764 8.81 -29.08 -8.79
C GLY A 764 7.82 -29.38 -7.67
N ALA A 765 8.14 -30.36 -6.84
CA ALA A 765 7.37 -30.76 -5.67
C ALA A 765 7.90 -30.05 -4.42
N THR A 766 7.06 -29.28 -3.77
CA THR A 766 7.38 -28.61 -2.50
C THR A 766 6.98 -29.52 -1.34
N ILE A 767 7.95 -29.93 -0.55
CA ILE A 767 7.80 -30.86 0.58
C ILE A 767 7.93 -30.03 1.87
N HIS A 768 6.85 -30.00 2.66
CA HIS A 768 6.81 -29.33 3.94
C HIS A 768 6.75 -30.33 5.08
N TYR A 769 7.52 -30.05 6.14
CA TYR A 769 7.48 -30.83 7.37
C TYR A 769 7.63 -29.92 8.59
N TRP A 770 7.05 -30.35 9.69
CA TRP A 770 7.14 -29.71 10.98
C TRP A 770 8.11 -30.48 11.89
N LEU A 771 8.96 -29.78 12.58
CA LEU A 771 9.76 -30.31 13.69
C LEU A 771 9.43 -29.51 14.95
N ARG A 772 8.99 -30.19 16.01
CA ARG A 772 8.66 -29.52 17.26
C ARG A 772 9.88 -28.89 17.94
N GLU A 773 11.03 -29.57 17.88
CA GLU A 773 12.24 -29.14 18.52
C GLU A 773 13.48 -29.50 17.70
N TYR A 774 14.59 -28.84 17.99
CA TYR A 774 15.88 -29.15 17.39
C TYR A 774 16.42 -30.49 17.92
N THR A 775 16.63 -31.48 17.07
CA THR A 775 17.09 -32.82 17.43
C THR A 775 18.60 -33.00 17.38
N GLY A 776 19.31 -32.12 16.67
CA GLY A 776 20.73 -32.27 16.36
C GLY A 776 21.04 -33.28 15.26
N ASP A 777 20.03 -34.03 14.79
CA ASP A 777 20.16 -35.02 13.72
C ASP A 777 19.99 -34.37 12.34
N GLU A 778 20.59 -34.97 11.32
CA GLU A 778 20.38 -34.57 9.94
C GLU A 778 18.98 -34.98 9.47
N VAL A 779 18.31 -34.12 8.69
CA VAL A 779 17.02 -34.45 8.05
C VAL A 779 17.27 -34.96 6.67
N GLU A 780 16.91 -36.20 6.43
CA GLU A 780 16.96 -36.86 5.13
C GLU A 780 15.56 -36.96 4.53
N ILE A 781 15.42 -36.59 3.27
CA ILE A 781 14.18 -36.72 2.49
C ILE A 781 14.44 -37.64 1.33
N LYS A 782 13.81 -38.82 1.35
CA LYS A 782 13.92 -39.84 0.31
C LYS A 782 12.67 -39.88 -0.54
N VAL A 783 12.85 -39.88 -1.87
CA VAL A 783 11.75 -40.00 -2.84
C VAL A 783 11.91 -41.32 -3.59
N GLU A 784 10.89 -42.16 -3.53
CA GLU A 784 10.84 -43.50 -4.19
C GLU A 784 9.71 -43.53 -5.20
N ASN A 785 9.91 -44.22 -6.34
CA ASN A 785 8.83 -44.49 -7.28
C ASN A 785 7.90 -45.64 -6.78
N ALA A 786 6.86 -45.97 -7.53
CA ALA A 786 5.88 -47.01 -7.18
C ALA A 786 6.50 -48.40 -7.00
N HIS A 787 7.70 -48.65 -7.53
CA HIS A 787 8.44 -49.91 -7.40
C HIS A 787 9.46 -49.92 -6.27
N GLY A 788 9.50 -48.82 -5.45
CA GLY A 788 10.46 -48.68 -4.34
C GLY A 788 11.88 -48.33 -4.78
N VAL A 789 12.07 -47.93 -6.02
CA VAL A 789 13.36 -47.43 -6.51
C VAL A 789 13.55 -45.99 -6.05
N GLU A 790 14.67 -45.73 -5.41
CA GLU A 790 15.06 -44.38 -4.99
C GLU A 790 15.30 -43.50 -6.23
N MET A 791 14.54 -42.41 -6.31
CA MET A 791 14.65 -41.45 -7.41
C MET A 791 15.51 -40.27 -6.99
N GLN A 792 15.40 -39.86 -5.72
CA GLN A 792 16.16 -38.72 -5.19
C GLN A 792 16.31 -38.82 -3.68
N LYS A 793 17.41 -38.24 -3.20
CA LYS A 793 17.71 -38.07 -1.79
C LYS A 793 18.10 -36.59 -1.57
N LEU A 794 17.39 -35.91 -0.68
CA LEU A 794 17.57 -34.49 -0.37
C LEU A 794 17.88 -34.33 1.12
N THR A 795 18.57 -33.27 1.45
CA THR A 795 18.81 -32.85 2.83
C THR A 795 17.89 -31.69 3.19
N GLY A 796 17.22 -31.79 4.32
CA GLY A 796 16.35 -30.77 4.85
C GLY A 796 16.94 -30.02 6.03
N SER A 797 16.32 -28.91 6.41
CA SER A 797 16.66 -28.18 7.63
C SER A 797 16.20 -28.95 8.88
N ASN A 798 16.99 -28.92 9.95
CA ASN A 798 16.63 -29.47 11.25
C ASN A 798 16.19 -28.39 12.25
N ALA A 799 15.84 -27.20 11.78
CA ALA A 799 15.32 -26.12 12.61
C ALA A 799 13.91 -26.45 13.15
N PRO A 800 13.59 -26.05 14.40
CA PRO A 800 12.21 -26.14 14.89
C PRO A 800 11.23 -25.33 14.05
N GLY A 801 9.99 -25.80 13.95
CA GLY A 801 8.92 -25.17 13.22
C GLY A 801 8.71 -25.73 11.81
N LEU A 802 8.12 -24.95 10.94
CA LEU A 802 7.81 -25.31 9.56
C LEU A 802 9.07 -25.23 8.69
N ASN A 803 9.40 -26.34 8.04
CA ASN A 803 10.53 -26.47 7.13
C ASN A 803 10.04 -26.80 5.71
N LYS A 804 10.84 -26.42 4.71
CA LYS A 804 10.51 -26.55 3.28
C LYS A 804 11.71 -27.07 2.50
N VAL A 805 11.48 -28.06 1.64
CA VAL A 805 12.44 -28.53 0.65
C VAL A 805 11.73 -28.67 -0.70
N VAL A 806 12.39 -28.31 -1.78
CA VAL A 806 11.86 -28.44 -3.14
C VAL A 806 12.62 -29.56 -3.87
N TRP A 807 11.88 -30.51 -4.43
CA TRP A 807 12.40 -31.49 -5.37
C TRP A 807 12.02 -31.04 -6.79
N ASP A 808 12.97 -30.76 -7.63
CA ASP A 808 12.80 -30.30 -9.00
C ASP A 808 12.30 -31.37 -10.00
N LEU A 809 11.86 -32.52 -9.49
CA LEU A 809 11.40 -33.68 -10.25
C LEU A 809 12.48 -34.30 -11.14
N GLN A 810 13.76 -34.03 -10.89
CA GLN A 810 14.88 -34.67 -11.57
C GLN A 810 15.35 -35.88 -10.78
N PRO A 811 15.78 -36.97 -11.45
CA PRO A 811 16.38 -38.12 -10.79
C PRO A 811 17.80 -37.77 -10.29
N HIS A 812 18.28 -38.51 -9.28
CA HIS A 812 19.60 -38.31 -8.67
C HIS A 812 20.76 -38.30 -9.69
N GLU A 813 20.66 -39.13 -10.76
CA GLU A 813 21.69 -39.17 -11.80
C GLU A 813 21.85 -37.85 -12.55
N TYR A 814 20.78 -37.07 -12.72
CA TYR A 814 20.84 -35.75 -13.35
C TYR A 814 21.74 -34.80 -12.54
N HIS A 815 21.54 -34.71 -11.23
CA HIS A 815 22.36 -33.87 -10.37
C HIS A 815 23.83 -34.31 -10.35
N ARG A 816 24.07 -35.63 -10.35
CA ARG A 816 25.42 -36.16 -10.38
C ARG A 816 26.20 -35.82 -11.66
N ILE A 817 25.52 -35.66 -12.78
CA ILE A 817 26.13 -35.23 -14.06
C ILE A 817 26.43 -33.72 -13.99
N ALA A 818 25.49 -32.94 -13.50
CA ALA A 818 25.65 -31.49 -13.33
C ALA A 818 26.82 -31.14 -12.36
N ASP A 819 26.96 -31.87 -11.27
CA ASP A 819 28.07 -31.70 -10.29
C ASP A 819 29.44 -31.98 -10.88
N ARG A 820 29.54 -32.73 -11.98
CA ARG A 820 30.80 -32.97 -12.72
C ARG A 820 31.14 -31.86 -13.72
N GLY A 821 30.29 -30.79 -13.82
CA GLY A 821 30.45 -29.75 -14.81
C GLY A 821 30.08 -30.18 -16.23
N GLU A 822 29.42 -31.30 -16.39
CA GLU A 822 28.86 -31.78 -17.65
C GLU A 822 27.41 -31.26 -17.70
N GLU A 823 27.07 -30.38 -18.63
CA GLU A 823 25.67 -29.96 -18.82
C GLU A 823 24.88 -31.15 -19.39
N PRO A 824 23.87 -31.67 -18.67
CA PRO A 824 22.97 -32.66 -19.26
C PRO A 824 22.20 -31.99 -20.40
N PHE A 825 22.23 -32.59 -21.58
CA PHE A 825 21.70 -32.00 -22.82
C PHE A 825 20.23 -31.62 -22.81
N LEU A 826 19.44 -32.08 -21.85
CA LEU A 826 18.08 -31.64 -21.52
C LEU A 826 17.68 -32.19 -20.14
N PRO A 827 16.93 -31.44 -19.30
CA PRO A 827 16.33 -31.99 -18.09
C PRO A 827 15.29 -33.04 -18.48
N PHE A 828 15.48 -34.27 -17.99
CA PHE A 828 14.48 -35.32 -18.12
C PHE A 828 13.78 -35.54 -16.78
N PRO A 829 12.64 -34.87 -16.53
CA PRO A 829 11.92 -35.08 -15.30
C PRO A 829 11.50 -36.57 -15.19
N VAL A 830 11.30 -36.98 -13.95
CA VAL A 830 10.77 -38.31 -13.67
C VAL A 830 9.39 -38.51 -14.35
N PRO A 831 9.03 -39.75 -14.72
CA PRO A 831 7.72 -40.04 -15.35
C PRO A 831 6.54 -39.58 -14.46
N ALA A 832 5.42 -39.23 -15.08
CA ALA A 832 4.16 -39.03 -14.36
C ALA A 832 3.75 -40.35 -13.65
N GLY A 833 3.24 -40.21 -12.42
CA GLY A 833 2.86 -41.35 -11.59
C GLY A 833 2.90 -41.04 -10.09
N GLU A 834 2.72 -42.13 -9.31
CA GLU A 834 2.77 -42.02 -7.85
C GLU A 834 4.18 -42.24 -7.31
N TYR A 835 4.58 -41.39 -6.40
CA TYR A 835 5.85 -41.44 -5.68
C TYR A 835 5.58 -41.45 -4.18
N LYS A 836 6.56 -41.93 -3.43
CA LYS A 836 6.53 -41.99 -1.99
C LYS A 836 7.63 -41.09 -1.45
N VAL A 837 7.27 -40.11 -0.64
CA VAL A 837 8.19 -39.20 0.05
C VAL A 837 8.30 -39.62 1.50
N THR A 838 9.53 -39.82 1.97
CA THR A 838 9.81 -40.18 3.36
C THR A 838 10.79 -39.18 3.94
N VAL A 839 10.40 -38.50 5.04
CA VAL A 839 11.24 -37.63 5.83
C VAL A 839 11.73 -38.40 7.07
N THR A 840 13.03 -38.38 7.29
CA THR A 840 13.68 -39.05 8.45
C THR A 840 14.54 -38.04 9.18
N CYS A 841 14.45 -38.02 10.53
CA CYS A 841 15.28 -37.21 11.42
C CYS A 841 15.65 -38.05 12.64
N GLY A 842 16.86 -38.58 12.66
CA GLY A 842 17.26 -39.56 13.67
C GLY A 842 16.36 -40.79 13.67
N LYS A 843 15.58 -40.99 14.74
CA LYS A 843 14.61 -42.10 14.86
C LYS A 843 13.20 -41.70 14.38
N LEU A 844 12.97 -40.45 14.15
CA LEU A 844 11.65 -39.95 13.67
C LEU A 844 11.51 -40.22 12.19
N LYS A 845 10.31 -40.61 11.77
CA LYS A 845 10.03 -40.93 10.37
C LYS A 845 8.57 -40.63 10.04
N ALA A 846 8.34 -39.91 8.93
CA ALA A 846 7.02 -39.64 8.39
C ALA A 846 7.03 -39.92 6.88
N THR A 847 5.89 -40.36 6.33
CA THR A 847 5.79 -40.74 4.92
C THR A 847 4.46 -40.28 4.34
N LYS A 848 4.49 -39.72 3.13
CA LYS A 848 3.32 -39.31 2.33
C LYS A 848 3.48 -39.73 0.86
N SER A 849 2.39 -39.80 0.14
CA SER A 849 2.38 -39.94 -1.32
C SER A 849 2.57 -38.59 -1.99
N LEU A 850 3.12 -38.62 -3.19
CA LEU A 850 3.26 -37.49 -4.11
C LEU A 850 2.84 -37.94 -5.50
N THR A 851 1.88 -37.26 -6.08
CA THR A 851 1.47 -37.49 -7.48
C THR A 851 2.26 -36.55 -8.40
N VAL A 852 3.02 -37.09 -9.32
CA VAL A 852 3.63 -36.34 -10.43
C VAL A 852 2.69 -36.39 -11.62
N LEU A 853 2.18 -35.21 -12.01
CA LEU A 853 1.26 -35.07 -13.13
C LEU A 853 1.98 -35.11 -14.47
N PRO A 854 1.31 -35.56 -15.54
CA PRO A 854 1.89 -35.56 -16.88
C PRO A 854 2.22 -34.12 -17.34
N SER A 855 3.34 -33.97 -18.05
CA SER A 855 3.66 -32.68 -18.68
C SER A 855 2.57 -32.32 -19.71
N PRO A 856 2.12 -31.05 -19.75
CA PRO A 856 1.12 -30.60 -20.72
C PRO A 856 1.62 -30.65 -22.16
N TYR A 857 2.93 -30.85 -22.36
CA TYR A 857 3.56 -30.90 -23.68
C TYR A 857 3.87 -32.33 -24.16
N GLY A 858 3.29 -33.34 -23.53
CA GLY A 858 3.27 -34.72 -24.03
C GLY A 858 4.64 -35.39 -24.06
N ARG A 859 5.22 -35.71 -22.92
CA ARG A 859 6.13 -36.86 -22.71
C ARG A 859 5.98 -37.40 -21.29
#